data_956ecf872ea78dbb7517483b0ab0b3fd
#
_entry.id   956ecf872ea78dbb7517483b0ab0b3fd
#
_cell.length_a   1.000
_cell.length_b   1.000
_cell.length_c   1.000
_cell.angle_alpha   90.00
_cell.angle_beta   90.00
_cell.angle_gamma   90.00
#
_symmetry.space_group_name_H-M   'P 1'
#
loop_
_entity.id
_entity.type
_entity.pdbx_description
1 polymer ?
#
loop_
_entity_poly.entity_id
_entity_poly.type
_entity_poly.pdbx_seq_one_letter_code
_entity_poly.pdbx_strand_id
1 'polypeptide(L)'
;MQICLVNAPISAEFSDAAELQTEEVRRISSDPQLGILTLAAVLEANQCAPRIVDLNRSFFRYADNVGESRIDAYAGEAAREIASVDAAVYGFGSICSAYPLTLRIAKLVKAARPESAIVLGGPQASVVAEQTLAAFSFVDFVLRGESEQSLPIFLEELTGRRKFDRVPGLTHRSVWGVQRNPDAPLIGDLDALPAPAYHLTGELRGLHRASLELGRGCPFSCAFCSTNDFFRRKFRLRSPERVLEDMRAIEAEYGIRDFDLVHDMFTVDAKRVRAFCQTMIDSGEGYTWSCSARTDCVDEGLIELMAAAGCKGMFFGIETGSERMQKVIDKHLDTRRAHEIIDIAERAGVRSTVSLITGFPQETWDDLRQTVQMFMHSARTPQSKPQLNLLAPLANTPLHTAYKQEMSLDLLCSEMSHQGRKQNPEDMDLIRRYPDIFPNFYLLPTPHLDRALLMELREFSRLAEARFRWLLGAVDQVTGGVLDFFLEWIPERERLYPAMAGSDLRHYYRTPQFASDFTAFLRNHPAGDHSLVKVFLDFEDALSLALSPDRSLVANSVRLPAGQALEWSDIPIRIRRSRVVELPSALEPAIEAVKARREHQCERGTHYYVVAQNSEQDNAVFEVSVRVAKTVNACNGLRTMAQVVQHLSSEFPEIREDLRSHVFVSLVERCRAEGLVAIYRPSRLKMSAVIEANESQAAVEAL
;
A
#
# COMPACT_ATOMS: atom_id res chain seq x y z
N MET A 1 1.67 36.94 11.00
CA MET A 1 2.95 36.44 10.46
C MET A 1 2.67 35.30 9.51
N GLN A 2 3.33 35.28 8.36
CA GLN A 2 3.18 34.17 7.41
C GLN A 2 4.13 33.02 7.75
N ILE A 3 3.62 31.80 7.73
CA ILE A 3 4.32 30.57 8.07
C ILE A 3 4.08 29.56 6.96
N CYS A 4 5.14 28.92 6.49
CA CYS A 4 5.07 27.83 5.53
C CYS A 4 5.28 26.51 6.26
N LEU A 5 4.28 25.64 6.23
CA LEU A 5 4.37 24.27 6.72
C LEU A 5 4.60 23.33 5.55
N VAL A 6 5.55 22.42 5.70
CA VAL A 6 6.00 21.50 4.66
C VAL A 6 5.90 20.07 5.18
N ASN A 7 5.22 19.18 4.48
CA ASN A 7 5.13 17.78 4.87
C ASN A 7 6.41 17.00 4.50
N ALA A 8 6.59 15.83 5.11
CA ALA A 8 7.68 14.93 4.76
C ALA A 8 7.47 14.39 3.32
N PRO A 9 8.51 14.39 2.46
CA PRO A 9 8.41 14.01 1.04
C PRO A 9 8.42 12.48 0.84
N ILE A 10 7.41 11.78 1.34
CA ILE A 10 7.33 10.30 1.30
C ILE A 10 7.24 9.78 -0.14
N SER A 11 6.51 10.47 -1.02
CA SER A 11 6.34 10.05 -2.41
C SER A 11 7.65 9.99 -3.18
N ALA A 12 8.61 10.85 -2.84
CA ALA A 12 9.92 10.85 -3.48
C ALA A 12 10.78 9.62 -3.11
N GLU A 13 10.35 8.82 -2.14
CA GLU A 13 10.94 7.53 -1.81
C GLU A 13 10.66 6.48 -2.91
N PHE A 14 9.57 6.63 -3.65
CA PHE A 14 9.19 5.78 -4.76
C PHE A 14 9.85 6.28 -6.06
N SER A 15 11.16 6.10 -6.17
CA SER A 15 11.94 6.56 -7.34
C SER A 15 11.84 5.63 -8.56
N ASP A 16 11.21 4.45 -8.43
CA ASP A 16 10.97 3.54 -9.53
C ASP A 16 9.74 4.00 -10.32
N ALA A 17 9.92 4.32 -11.60
CA ALA A 17 8.84 4.82 -12.45
C ALA A 17 7.68 3.85 -12.59
N ALA A 18 7.94 2.54 -12.58
CA ALA A 18 6.87 1.54 -12.65
C ALA A 18 5.98 1.58 -11.39
N GLU A 19 6.57 1.78 -10.21
CA GLU A 19 5.82 1.92 -8.97
C GLU A 19 5.05 3.25 -8.88
N LEU A 20 5.63 4.35 -9.36
CA LEU A 20 4.99 5.67 -9.38
C LEU A 20 3.70 5.71 -10.23
N GLN A 21 3.57 4.80 -11.18
CA GLN A 21 2.38 4.68 -12.01
C GLN A 21 1.26 3.86 -11.34
N THR A 22 1.53 3.18 -10.22
CA THR A 22 0.50 2.40 -9.53
C THR A 22 -0.50 3.33 -8.85
N GLU A 23 -1.80 3.02 -9.00
CA GLU A 23 -2.87 3.77 -8.36
C GLU A 23 -2.75 3.72 -6.83
N GLU A 24 -2.26 2.62 -6.29
CA GLU A 24 -2.05 2.42 -4.85
C GLU A 24 -1.00 3.39 -4.29
N VAL A 25 0.17 3.53 -4.93
CA VAL A 25 1.22 4.46 -4.51
C VAL A 25 0.73 5.90 -4.60
N ARG A 26 0.06 6.27 -5.69
CA ARG A 26 -0.51 7.61 -5.87
C ARG A 26 -1.56 7.91 -4.80
N ARG A 27 -2.41 6.94 -4.46
CA ARG A 27 -3.44 7.08 -3.43
C ARG A 27 -2.83 7.28 -2.04
N ILE A 28 -1.94 6.38 -1.60
CA ILE A 28 -1.29 6.44 -0.28
C ILE A 28 -0.52 7.75 -0.11
N SER A 29 0.17 8.17 -1.16
CA SER A 29 0.98 9.39 -1.13
C SER A 29 0.16 10.68 -1.29
N SER A 30 -1.11 10.59 -1.69
CA SER A 30 -1.99 11.75 -1.84
C SER A 30 -2.71 12.12 -0.55
N ASP A 31 -2.71 11.22 0.45
CA ASP A 31 -3.32 11.49 1.75
C ASP A 31 -2.55 12.59 2.49
N PRO A 32 -3.24 13.69 2.89
CA PRO A 32 -2.59 14.77 3.60
C PRO A 32 -2.08 14.31 4.98
N GLN A 33 -0.88 14.74 5.36
CA GLN A 33 -0.30 14.41 6.67
C GLN A 33 -1.03 15.15 7.79
N LEU A 34 -1.81 14.45 8.60
CA LEU A 34 -2.68 15.01 9.64
C LEU A 34 -1.96 15.95 10.61
N GLY A 35 -0.73 15.62 11.02
CA GLY A 35 0.03 16.49 11.94
C GLY A 35 0.26 17.89 11.39
N ILE A 36 0.53 18.04 10.10
CA ILE A 36 0.69 19.34 9.42
C ILE A 36 -0.64 20.08 9.34
N LEU A 37 -1.74 19.37 9.05
CA LEU A 37 -3.09 19.95 8.98
C LEU A 37 -3.56 20.44 10.35
N THR A 38 -3.31 19.67 11.39
CA THR A 38 -3.65 20.05 12.78
C THR A 38 -2.86 21.28 13.21
N LEU A 39 -1.54 21.34 12.94
CA LEU A 39 -0.72 22.51 13.24
C LEU A 39 -1.18 23.75 12.44
N ALA A 40 -1.57 23.59 11.19
CA ALA A 40 -2.12 24.67 10.39
C ALA A 40 -3.43 25.20 10.99
N ALA A 41 -4.35 24.33 11.42
CA ALA A 41 -5.58 24.73 12.09
C ALA A 41 -5.32 25.45 13.42
N VAL A 42 -4.35 24.99 14.20
CA VAL A 42 -3.92 25.69 15.44
C VAL A 42 -3.36 27.07 15.11
N LEU A 43 -2.58 27.22 14.05
CA LEU A 43 -2.05 28.51 13.63
C LEU A 43 -3.16 29.48 13.20
N GLU A 44 -4.17 29.01 12.44
CA GLU A 44 -5.34 29.83 12.08
C GLU A 44 -6.12 30.29 13.31
N ALA A 45 -6.35 29.36 14.26
CA ALA A 45 -6.99 29.70 15.55
C ALA A 45 -6.22 30.76 16.36
N ASN A 46 -4.89 30.85 16.16
CA ASN A 46 -4.02 31.85 16.74
C ASN A 46 -3.75 33.06 15.81
N GLN A 47 -4.62 33.32 14.83
CA GLN A 47 -4.56 34.47 13.93
C GLN A 47 -3.26 34.54 13.09
N CYS A 48 -2.59 33.43 12.88
CA CYS A 48 -1.50 33.31 11.93
C CYS A 48 -2.03 32.92 10.54
N ALA A 49 -1.26 33.18 9.49
CA ALA A 49 -1.59 32.82 8.12
C ALA A 49 -0.71 31.65 7.64
N PRO A 50 -1.08 30.38 7.95
CA PRO A 50 -0.32 29.25 7.49
C PRO A 50 -0.49 29.03 5.96
N ARG A 51 0.58 28.58 5.33
CA ARG A 51 0.57 28.00 3.99
C ARG A 51 1.12 26.60 4.07
N ILE A 52 0.51 25.67 3.34
CA ILE A 52 1.00 24.30 3.25
C ILE A 52 1.60 24.07 1.87
N VAL A 53 2.83 23.55 1.84
CA VAL A 53 3.44 22.99 0.63
C VAL A 53 3.47 21.48 0.77
N ASP A 54 2.66 20.80 -0.04
CA ASP A 54 2.55 19.35 -0.04
C ASP A 54 3.57 18.77 -1.02
N LEU A 55 4.69 18.29 -0.48
CA LEU A 55 5.78 17.72 -1.26
C LEU A 55 5.41 16.40 -1.94
N ASN A 56 4.43 15.66 -1.44
CA ASN A 56 4.01 14.42 -2.06
C ASN A 56 3.27 14.69 -3.37
N ARG A 57 2.34 15.63 -3.36
CA ARG A 57 1.65 16.08 -4.59
C ARG A 57 2.58 16.81 -5.55
N SER A 58 3.47 17.64 -5.02
CA SER A 58 4.50 18.32 -5.78
C SER A 58 5.40 17.33 -6.52
N PHE A 59 5.79 16.24 -5.87
CA PHE A 59 6.61 15.20 -6.46
C PHE A 59 5.93 14.52 -7.65
N PHE A 60 4.64 14.15 -7.56
CA PHE A 60 3.94 13.56 -8.69
C PHE A 60 3.81 14.51 -9.87
N ARG A 61 3.49 15.79 -9.62
CA ARG A 61 3.49 16.81 -10.68
C ARG A 61 4.85 16.94 -11.36
N TYR A 62 5.92 16.89 -10.57
CA TYR A 62 7.28 16.92 -11.09
C TYR A 62 7.60 15.68 -11.91
N ALA A 63 7.35 14.48 -11.40
CA ALA A 63 7.62 13.20 -12.05
C ALA A 63 6.85 13.07 -13.38
N ASP A 64 5.58 13.48 -13.43
CA ASP A 64 4.75 13.46 -14.64
C ASP A 64 5.30 14.39 -15.74
N ASN A 65 5.94 15.52 -15.36
CA ASN A 65 6.45 16.52 -16.32
C ASN A 65 7.87 16.26 -16.82
N VAL A 66 8.73 15.61 -16.03
CA VAL A 66 10.19 15.62 -16.26
C VAL A 66 10.75 14.26 -16.68
N GLY A 67 9.99 13.17 -16.43
CA GLY A 67 10.45 11.79 -16.67
C GLY A 67 11.51 11.30 -15.69
N GLU A 68 11.82 10.00 -15.78
CA GLU A 68 12.65 9.26 -14.80
C GLU A 68 14.07 9.83 -14.59
N SER A 69 14.72 10.29 -15.63
CA SER A 69 16.13 10.70 -15.58
C SER A 69 16.43 11.93 -14.74
N ARG A 70 15.39 12.62 -14.23
CA ARG A 70 15.54 13.86 -13.45
C ARG A 70 14.91 13.81 -12.05
N ILE A 71 14.43 12.66 -11.60
CA ILE A 71 13.86 12.50 -10.25
C ILE A 71 14.87 12.89 -9.16
N ASP A 72 16.15 12.61 -9.39
CA ASP A 72 17.25 13.03 -8.49
C ASP A 72 17.35 14.55 -8.27
N ALA A 73 16.85 15.36 -9.21
CA ALA A 73 16.84 16.82 -9.12
C ALA A 73 15.63 17.40 -8.34
N TYR A 74 14.71 16.56 -7.88
CA TYR A 74 13.49 16.99 -7.21
C TYR A 74 13.72 17.88 -5.98
N ALA A 75 14.80 17.64 -5.20
CA ALA A 75 15.10 18.45 -4.03
C ALA A 75 15.24 19.95 -4.37
N GLY A 76 15.82 20.27 -5.52
CA GLY A 76 15.96 21.66 -6.00
C GLY A 76 14.61 22.26 -6.41
N GLU A 77 13.73 21.48 -7.04
CA GLU A 77 12.38 21.94 -7.41
C GLU A 77 11.54 22.19 -6.18
N ALA A 78 11.50 21.23 -5.25
CA ALA A 78 10.81 21.36 -3.98
C ALA A 78 11.26 22.61 -3.20
N ALA A 79 12.57 22.83 -3.14
CA ALA A 79 13.11 24.02 -2.45
C ALA A 79 12.68 25.34 -3.14
N ARG A 80 12.62 25.39 -4.47
CA ARG A 80 12.11 26.57 -5.20
C ARG A 80 10.64 26.82 -4.92
N GLU A 81 9.81 25.78 -4.95
CA GLU A 81 8.37 25.86 -4.62
C GLU A 81 8.19 26.40 -3.19
N ILE A 82 8.87 25.82 -2.21
CA ILE A 82 8.80 26.27 -0.80
C ILE A 82 9.28 27.72 -0.65
N ALA A 83 10.42 28.06 -1.23
CA ALA A 83 11.00 29.41 -1.14
C ALA A 83 10.19 30.47 -1.89
N SER A 84 9.26 30.08 -2.79
CA SER A 84 8.33 31.00 -3.43
C SER A 84 7.29 31.58 -2.46
N VAL A 85 7.03 30.87 -1.35
CA VAL A 85 6.22 31.37 -0.24
C VAL A 85 7.07 32.32 0.59
N ASP A 86 6.66 33.57 0.70
CA ASP A 86 7.36 34.57 1.52
C ASP A 86 6.98 34.40 3.00
N ALA A 87 7.72 33.56 3.72
CA ALA A 87 7.44 33.19 5.10
C ALA A 87 8.63 33.50 6.04
N ALA A 88 8.31 33.95 7.25
CA ALA A 88 9.31 34.15 8.31
C ALA A 88 9.79 32.82 8.90
N VAL A 89 8.96 31.76 8.82
CA VAL A 89 9.22 30.42 9.35
C VAL A 89 8.84 29.39 8.31
N TYR A 90 9.76 28.44 8.05
CA TYR A 90 9.53 27.23 7.29
C TYR A 90 9.59 26.04 8.25
N GLY A 91 8.42 25.46 8.55
CA GLY A 91 8.25 24.31 9.44
C GLY A 91 8.16 23.01 8.65
N PHE A 92 9.13 22.10 8.81
CA PHE A 92 9.17 20.82 8.11
C PHE A 92 8.72 19.68 9.04
N GLY A 93 7.73 18.91 8.59
CA GLY A 93 7.42 17.61 9.17
C GLY A 93 8.50 16.59 8.79
N SER A 94 8.71 15.59 9.65
CA SER A 94 9.73 14.57 9.43
C SER A 94 9.28 13.17 9.81
N ILE A 95 9.66 12.21 8.98
CA ILE A 95 9.64 10.77 9.26
C ILE A 95 11.00 10.18 8.93
N CYS A 96 11.32 9.02 9.47
CA CYS A 96 12.67 8.44 9.39
C CYS A 96 13.12 8.16 7.94
N SER A 97 12.26 7.61 7.09
CA SER A 97 12.58 7.26 5.70
C SER A 97 12.89 8.48 4.84
N ALA A 98 12.11 9.56 4.95
CA ALA A 98 12.26 10.77 4.15
C ALA A 98 13.21 11.83 4.77
N TYR A 99 13.81 11.55 5.93
CA TYR A 99 14.56 12.56 6.67
C TYR A 99 15.82 13.08 5.95
N PRO A 100 16.64 12.24 5.25
CA PRO A 100 17.75 12.74 4.46
C PRO A 100 17.31 13.78 3.42
N LEU A 101 16.27 13.48 2.64
CA LEU A 101 15.75 14.37 1.61
C LEU A 101 15.12 15.64 2.25
N THR A 102 14.41 15.51 3.37
CA THR A 102 13.87 16.66 4.12
C THR A 102 14.98 17.63 4.50
N LEU A 103 16.11 17.15 5.02
CA LEU A 103 17.26 17.97 5.39
C LEU A 103 17.94 18.62 4.18
N ARG A 104 18.06 17.93 3.05
CA ARG A 104 18.58 18.52 1.81
C ARG A 104 17.70 19.65 1.31
N ILE A 105 16.36 19.45 1.29
CA ILE A 105 15.42 20.49 0.90
C ILE A 105 15.49 21.67 1.86
N ALA A 106 15.49 21.44 3.16
CA ALA A 106 15.59 22.49 4.19
C ALA A 106 16.89 23.32 4.04
N LYS A 107 18.03 22.67 3.71
CA LYS A 107 19.30 23.35 3.42
C LYS A 107 19.18 24.29 2.21
N LEU A 108 18.55 23.84 1.14
CA LEU A 108 18.35 24.66 -0.07
C LEU A 108 17.38 25.84 0.20
N VAL A 109 16.33 25.61 0.97
CA VAL A 109 15.39 26.68 1.39
C VAL A 109 16.13 27.71 2.25
N LYS A 110 16.96 27.30 3.22
CA LYS A 110 17.75 28.21 4.04
C LYS A 110 18.72 29.05 3.20
N ALA A 111 19.33 28.45 2.18
CA ALA A 111 20.21 29.18 1.25
C ALA A 111 19.43 30.21 0.42
N ALA A 112 18.21 29.91 0.00
CA ALA A 112 17.33 30.84 -0.74
C ALA A 112 16.68 31.92 0.15
N ARG A 113 16.47 31.64 1.44
CA ARG A 113 15.82 32.50 2.44
C ARG A 113 16.64 32.57 3.73
N PRO A 114 17.82 33.20 3.72
CA PRO A 114 18.77 33.18 4.85
C PRO A 114 18.19 33.73 6.16
N GLU A 115 17.34 34.76 6.08
CA GLU A 115 16.74 35.44 7.24
C GLU A 115 15.58 34.67 7.89
N SER A 116 15.00 33.71 7.17
CA SER A 116 13.87 32.93 7.68
C SER A 116 14.34 31.82 8.61
N ALA A 117 13.52 31.47 9.59
CA ALA A 117 13.81 30.37 10.50
C ALA A 117 13.42 29.01 9.87
N ILE A 118 14.34 28.04 9.91
CA ILE A 118 14.06 26.63 9.59
C ILE A 118 13.77 25.89 10.89
N VAL A 119 12.54 25.36 10.98
CA VAL A 119 12.05 24.61 12.13
C VAL A 119 11.73 23.20 11.70
N LEU A 120 12.27 22.20 12.37
CA LEU A 120 11.91 20.80 12.16
C LEU A 120 10.96 20.32 13.26
N GLY A 121 10.07 19.41 12.91
CA GLY A 121 9.17 18.73 13.84
C GLY A 121 8.82 17.32 13.34
N GLY A 122 7.91 16.65 14.05
CA GLY A 122 7.49 15.28 13.74
C GLY A 122 8.36 14.19 14.38
N PRO A 123 8.02 12.91 14.16
CA PRO A 123 8.60 11.81 14.92
C PRO A 123 10.12 11.71 14.82
N GLN A 124 10.68 11.78 13.62
CA GLN A 124 12.14 11.61 13.45
C GLN A 124 12.93 12.78 14.05
N ALA A 125 12.57 14.01 13.71
CA ALA A 125 13.27 15.18 14.24
C ALA A 125 13.20 15.24 15.76
N SER A 126 12.10 14.78 16.37
CA SER A 126 11.92 14.77 17.82
C SER A 126 12.93 13.88 18.55
N VAL A 127 13.18 12.69 18.02
CA VAL A 127 14.06 11.71 18.69
C VAL A 127 15.56 11.97 18.46
N VAL A 128 15.91 12.70 17.39
CA VAL A 128 17.31 13.03 17.03
C VAL A 128 17.58 14.53 17.03
N ALA A 129 16.83 15.31 17.83
CA ALA A 129 16.86 16.78 17.81
C ALA A 129 18.23 17.37 18.11
N GLU A 130 18.92 16.88 19.14
CA GLU A 130 20.22 17.39 19.56
C GLU A 130 21.29 17.05 18.52
N GLN A 131 21.29 15.82 18.01
CA GLN A 131 22.21 15.36 16.96
C GLN A 131 21.99 16.18 15.67
N THR A 132 20.73 16.40 15.28
CA THR A 132 20.38 17.20 14.11
C THR A 132 20.89 18.63 14.21
N LEU A 133 20.64 19.31 15.33
CA LEU A 133 21.12 20.69 15.53
C LEU A 133 22.65 20.75 15.64
N ALA A 134 23.30 19.75 16.22
CA ALA A 134 24.76 19.71 16.27
C ALA A 134 25.39 19.53 14.88
N ALA A 135 24.76 18.72 14.02
CA ALA A 135 25.28 18.38 12.70
C ALA A 135 24.96 19.43 11.62
N PHE A 136 23.80 20.08 11.68
CA PHE A 136 23.26 20.89 10.57
C PHE A 136 23.00 22.34 10.99
N SER A 137 23.94 23.24 10.66
CA SER A 137 23.86 24.68 11.03
C SER A 137 22.68 25.43 10.38
N PHE A 138 22.14 24.94 9.28
CA PHE A 138 21.00 25.51 8.57
C PHE A 138 19.64 25.23 9.24
N VAL A 139 19.57 24.27 10.16
CA VAL A 139 18.40 24.05 11.01
C VAL A 139 18.49 24.96 12.22
N ASP A 140 17.55 25.85 12.43
CA ASP A 140 17.58 26.82 13.53
C ASP A 140 16.97 26.22 14.81
N PHE A 141 15.85 25.47 14.68
CA PHE A 141 15.05 24.98 15.79
C PHE A 141 14.51 23.57 15.51
N VAL A 142 14.26 22.80 16.58
CA VAL A 142 13.46 21.57 16.54
C VAL A 142 12.39 21.63 17.61
N LEU A 143 11.11 21.53 17.22
CA LEU A 143 9.97 21.36 18.10
C LEU A 143 9.68 19.86 18.24
N ARG A 144 9.82 19.32 19.46
CA ARG A 144 9.73 17.90 19.79
C ARG A 144 8.35 17.52 20.33
N GLY A 145 7.87 16.35 19.94
CA GLY A 145 6.61 15.79 20.40
C GLY A 145 5.39 16.49 19.81
N GLU A 146 4.33 16.58 20.59
CA GLU A 146 3.10 17.30 20.23
C GLU A 146 3.34 18.80 20.30
N SER A 147 3.28 19.46 19.16
CA SER A 147 3.70 20.85 19.03
C SER A 147 2.54 21.86 18.98
N GLU A 148 1.29 21.42 19.11
CA GLU A 148 0.11 22.26 18.98
C GLU A 148 0.07 23.37 20.04
N GLN A 149 0.57 23.09 21.25
CA GLN A 149 0.69 24.11 22.30
C GLN A 149 2.01 24.87 22.24
N SER A 150 3.09 24.21 21.82
CA SER A 150 4.43 24.80 21.80
C SER A 150 4.66 25.73 20.61
N LEU A 151 4.05 25.45 19.46
CA LEU A 151 4.23 26.25 18.25
C LEU A 151 3.76 27.69 18.40
N PRO A 152 2.56 28.00 18.93
CA PRO A 152 2.15 29.38 19.17
C PRO A 152 3.09 30.13 20.12
N ILE A 153 3.54 29.48 21.21
CA ILE A 153 4.48 30.06 22.19
C ILE A 153 5.83 30.35 21.50
N PHE A 154 6.31 29.41 20.68
CA PHE A 154 7.54 29.58 19.91
C PHE A 154 7.46 30.81 18.99
N LEU A 155 6.36 30.98 18.27
CA LEU A 155 6.16 32.11 17.35
C LEU A 155 6.08 33.46 18.08
N GLU A 156 5.44 33.48 19.25
CA GLU A 156 5.42 34.66 20.11
C GLU A 156 6.83 35.04 20.55
N GLU A 157 7.62 34.06 21.03
CA GLU A 157 9.01 34.33 21.44
C GLU A 157 9.91 34.67 20.26
N LEU A 158 9.72 34.07 19.07
CA LEU A 158 10.51 34.36 17.87
C LEU A 158 10.37 35.82 17.43
N THR A 159 9.17 36.38 17.50
CA THR A 159 8.86 37.76 17.10
C THR A 159 8.99 38.76 18.24
N GLY A 160 9.01 38.29 19.50
CA GLY A 160 9.04 39.12 20.70
C GLY A 160 10.38 39.11 21.41
N ARG A 161 10.41 38.57 22.59
CA ARG A 161 11.57 38.67 23.52
C ARG A 161 12.68 37.67 23.25
N ARG A 162 12.46 36.69 22.38
CA ARG A 162 13.39 35.61 22.06
C ARG A 162 13.83 34.79 23.28
N LYS A 163 12.95 34.61 24.26
CA LYS A 163 13.18 33.79 25.45
C LYS A 163 12.85 32.33 25.15
N PHE A 164 13.66 31.71 24.33
CA PHE A 164 13.43 30.35 23.84
C PHE A 164 13.45 29.28 24.93
N ASP A 165 14.06 29.55 26.08
CA ASP A 165 14.01 28.74 27.30
C ASP A 165 12.56 28.49 27.84
N ARG A 166 11.62 29.33 27.45
CA ARG A 166 10.19 29.23 27.86
C ARG A 166 9.35 28.33 26.98
N VAL A 167 9.87 27.91 25.81
CA VAL A 167 9.11 27.12 24.86
C VAL A 167 9.25 25.62 25.19
N PRO A 168 8.20 24.96 25.68
CA PRO A 168 8.26 23.54 26.00
C PRO A 168 8.55 22.72 24.74
N GLY A 169 9.34 21.68 24.85
CA GLY A 169 9.68 20.79 23.74
C GLY A 169 10.64 21.39 22.71
N LEU A 170 11.11 22.65 22.87
CA LEU A 170 12.06 23.24 21.94
C LEU A 170 13.48 22.72 22.19
N THR A 171 14.18 22.41 21.09
CA THR A 171 15.63 22.26 21.06
C THR A 171 16.20 23.35 20.14
N HIS A 172 17.20 24.10 20.61
CA HIS A 172 17.75 25.25 19.91
C HIS A 172 19.23 25.46 20.23
N ARG A 173 19.91 26.31 19.47
CA ARG A 173 21.29 26.73 19.78
C ARG A 173 21.29 27.96 20.68
N SER A 174 22.20 27.95 21.65
CA SER A 174 22.54 29.09 22.48
C SER A 174 24.05 29.36 22.43
N VAL A 175 24.49 30.35 23.14
CA VAL A 175 25.96 30.61 23.34
C VAL A 175 26.67 29.46 24.06
N TRP A 176 25.92 28.60 24.73
CA TRP A 176 26.42 27.43 25.46
C TRP A 176 26.34 26.12 24.66
N GLY A 177 26.03 26.18 23.38
CA GLY A 177 25.81 25.02 22.53
C GLY A 177 24.32 24.70 22.33
N VAL A 178 24.04 23.44 21.98
CA VAL A 178 22.65 22.95 21.80
C VAL A 178 21.97 22.83 23.16
N GLN A 179 20.83 23.47 23.30
CA GLN A 179 19.98 23.44 24.49
C GLN A 179 18.70 22.66 24.22
N ARG A 180 18.35 21.77 25.12
CA ARG A 180 17.12 20.98 25.10
C ARG A 180 16.22 21.42 26.24
N ASN A 181 15.11 22.10 25.93
CA ASN A 181 14.11 22.45 26.93
C ASN A 181 13.36 21.21 27.45
N PRO A 182 12.71 21.29 28.62
CA PRO A 182 11.80 20.23 29.07
C PRO A 182 10.77 19.87 27.99
N ASP A 183 10.38 18.61 27.95
CA ASP A 183 9.40 18.16 26.98
C ASP A 183 8.04 18.84 27.18
N ALA A 184 7.34 19.13 26.09
CA ALA A 184 6.00 19.67 26.14
C ALA A 184 5.04 18.70 26.86
N PRO A 185 4.07 19.18 27.64
CA PRO A 185 2.99 18.34 28.12
C PRO A 185 2.27 17.66 26.96
N LEU A 186 1.83 16.43 27.14
CA LEU A 186 0.95 15.79 26.17
C LEU A 186 -0.45 16.43 26.26
N ILE A 187 -1.09 16.57 25.12
CA ILE A 187 -2.46 17.09 25.05
C ILE A 187 -3.40 16.06 25.69
N GLY A 188 -4.01 16.40 26.79
CA GLY A 188 -4.90 15.48 27.55
C GLY A 188 -6.26 15.31 26.87
N ASP A 189 -6.82 16.41 26.41
CA ASP A 189 -8.10 16.47 25.70
C ASP A 189 -7.86 16.74 24.21
N LEU A 190 -8.05 15.71 23.40
CA LEU A 190 -7.87 15.81 21.94
C LEU A 190 -9.07 16.46 21.24
N ASP A 191 -10.24 16.50 21.90
CA ASP A 191 -11.44 17.15 21.36
C ASP A 191 -11.31 18.67 21.37
N ALA A 192 -10.47 19.22 22.25
CA ALA A 192 -10.16 20.63 22.29
C ALA A 192 -9.33 21.13 21.09
N LEU A 193 -8.72 20.23 20.31
CA LEU A 193 -8.00 20.60 19.11
C LEU A 193 -8.97 21.01 17.99
N PRO A 194 -8.64 22.03 17.19
CA PRO A 194 -9.43 22.36 16.01
C PRO A 194 -9.44 21.20 15.00
N ALA A 195 -10.47 21.15 14.15
CA ALA A 195 -10.50 20.21 13.03
C ALA A 195 -9.30 20.48 12.10
N PRO A 196 -8.67 19.43 11.53
CA PRO A 196 -7.53 19.60 10.64
C PRO A 196 -7.86 20.50 9.43
N ALA A 197 -6.94 21.40 9.08
CA ALA A 197 -7.14 22.41 8.04
C ALA A 197 -7.05 21.81 6.62
N TYR A 198 -7.94 20.90 6.26
CA TYR A 198 -7.98 20.26 4.94
C TYR A 198 -8.13 21.28 3.80
N HIS A 199 -8.83 22.38 4.01
CA HIS A 199 -9.01 23.45 3.04
C HIS A 199 -7.69 24.10 2.55
N LEU A 200 -6.60 23.94 3.29
CA LEU A 200 -5.28 24.45 2.91
C LEU A 200 -4.47 23.51 2.01
N THR A 201 -4.92 22.28 1.82
CA THR A 201 -4.19 21.30 1.00
C THR A 201 -4.62 21.27 -0.48
N GLY A 202 -5.58 22.10 -0.87
CA GLY A 202 -6.15 22.09 -2.22
C GLY A 202 -7.15 20.93 -2.42
N GLU A 203 -7.04 20.19 -3.50
CA GLU A 203 -8.10 19.28 -3.93
C GLU A 203 -8.18 17.95 -3.13
N LEU A 204 -9.00 17.89 -2.08
CA LEU A 204 -9.53 16.60 -1.57
C LEU A 204 -10.71 16.11 -2.42
N ARG A 205 -11.29 16.99 -3.24
CA ARG A 205 -12.37 16.61 -4.16
C ARG A 205 -11.87 15.58 -5.17
N GLY A 206 -12.52 14.43 -5.18
CA GLY A 206 -12.13 13.29 -6.02
C GLY A 206 -11.35 12.19 -5.29
N LEU A 207 -10.94 12.38 -4.04
CA LEU A 207 -10.50 11.29 -3.19
C LEU A 207 -11.71 10.48 -2.73
N HIS A 208 -11.56 9.16 -2.71
CA HIS A 208 -12.61 8.24 -2.23
C HIS A 208 -12.52 8.03 -0.72
N ARG A 209 -11.40 8.39 -0.08
CA ARG A 209 -11.10 8.17 1.34
C ARG A 209 -10.38 9.39 1.93
N ALA A 210 -10.64 9.66 3.21
CA ALA A 210 -9.87 10.63 4.00
C ALA A 210 -9.32 10.00 5.27
N SER A 211 -8.10 10.40 5.65
CA SER A 211 -7.54 10.08 6.96
C SER A 211 -8.11 11.01 8.02
N LEU A 212 -8.48 10.46 9.19
CA LEU A 212 -9.03 11.21 10.31
C LEU A 212 -8.38 10.75 11.62
N GLU A 213 -7.92 11.70 12.45
CA GLU A 213 -7.31 11.38 13.75
C GLU A 213 -8.37 10.87 14.72
N LEU A 214 -8.28 9.60 15.11
CA LEU A 214 -9.11 8.99 16.14
C LEU A 214 -8.52 9.16 17.54
N GLY A 215 -7.20 9.23 17.63
CA GLY A 215 -6.49 9.38 18.89
C GLY A 215 -4.98 9.24 18.73
N ARG A 216 -4.26 9.19 19.85
CA ARG A 216 -2.79 9.20 19.90
C ARG A 216 -2.23 8.26 20.93
N GLY A 217 -1.12 7.62 20.57
CA GLY A 217 -0.26 6.85 21.45
C GLY A 217 -0.71 5.44 21.72
N CYS A 218 0.21 4.66 22.20
CA CYS A 218 0.08 3.23 22.47
C CYS A 218 0.69 2.95 23.86
N PRO A 219 0.03 2.16 24.74
CA PRO A 219 0.53 1.90 26.10
C PRO A 219 1.57 0.78 26.18
N PHE A 220 1.74 0.03 25.09
CA PHE A 220 2.64 -1.13 25.04
C PHE A 220 4.12 -0.75 24.93
N SER A 221 5.03 -1.70 25.17
CA SER A 221 6.48 -1.49 25.30
C SER A 221 7.33 -2.20 24.26
N CYS A 222 6.76 -2.51 23.08
CA CYS A 222 7.46 -3.26 22.03
C CYS A 222 8.87 -2.70 21.77
N ALA A 223 9.89 -3.56 21.83
CA ALA A 223 11.30 -3.17 21.85
C ALA A 223 11.80 -2.46 20.57
N PHE A 224 11.09 -2.62 19.46
CA PHE A 224 11.42 -2.04 18.13
C PHE A 224 10.65 -0.75 17.81
N CYS A 225 9.64 -0.38 18.61
CA CYS A 225 8.67 0.65 18.27
C CYS A 225 9.06 2.04 18.79
N SER A 226 9.10 3.05 17.92
CA SER A 226 9.42 4.45 18.27
C SER A 226 8.23 5.25 18.83
N THR A 227 6.99 4.78 18.67
CA THR A 227 5.79 5.41 19.21
C THR A 227 5.85 5.58 20.72
N ASN A 228 6.54 4.67 21.41
CA ASN A 228 6.74 4.72 22.86
C ASN A 228 7.41 6.00 23.35
N ASP A 229 8.42 6.47 22.64
CA ASP A 229 9.13 7.70 23.01
C ASP A 229 8.34 8.95 22.67
N PHE A 230 7.73 8.96 21.49
CA PHE A 230 7.00 10.13 21.00
C PHE A 230 5.77 10.44 21.86
N PHE A 231 4.93 9.46 22.16
CA PHE A 231 3.72 9.63 22.96
C PHE A 231 3.87 9.17 24.42
N ARG A 232 5.08 8.81 24.86
CA ARG A 232 5.39 8.45 26.26
C ARG A 232 4.43 7.41 26.84
N ARG A 233 4.03 6.42 26.02
CA ARG A 233 3.08 5.35 26.35
C ARG A 233 1.71 5.84 26.86
N LYS A 234 1.29 7.02 26.49
CA LYS A 234 0.00 7.60 26.87
C LYS A 234 -1.02 7.42 25.76
N PHE A 235 -1.95 6.53 26.01
CA PHE A 235 -3.09 6.26 25.13
C PHE A 235 -4.19 7.30 25.37
N ARG A 236 -4.69 7.92 24.31
CA ARG A 236 -5.77 8.93 24.35
C ARG A 236 -6.62 8.78 23.09
N LEU A 237 -7.94 8.90 23.25
CA LEU A 237 -8.90 8.88 22.13
C LEU A 237 -9.71 10.17 22.14
N ARG A 238 -10.14 10.60 20.97
CA ARG A 238 -11.23 11.57 20.81
C ARG A 238 -12.55 10.95 21.25
N SER A 239 -13.55 11.77 21.57
CA SER A 239 -14.90 11.27 21.82
C SER A 239 -15.52 10.75 20.51
N PRO A 240 -16.42 9.75 20.59
CA PRO A 240 -17.15 9.28 19.42
C PRO A 240 -17.94 10.40 18.71
N GLU A 241 -18.52 11.31 19.49
CA GLU A 241 -19.29 12.46 19.00
C GLU A 241 -18.43 13.39 18.18
N ARG A 242 -17.20 13.68 18.66
CA ARG A 242 -16.25 14.53 17.93
C ARG A 242 -15.79 13.91 16.61
N VAL A 243 -15.50 12.61 16.62
CA VAL A 243 -15.11 11.89 15.40
C VAL A 243 -16.24 11.92 14.37
N LEU A 244 -17.48 11.68 14.80
CA LEU A 244 -18.65 11.74 13.93
C LEU A 244 -18.90 13.15 13.38
N GLU A 245 -18.70 14.20 14.19
CA GLU A 245 -18.77 15.59 13.75
C GLU A 245 -17.73 15.90 12.66
N ASP A 246 -16.48 15.48 12.86
CA ASP A 246 -15.41 15.66 11.87
C ASP A 246 -15.69 14.89 10.57
N MET A 247 -16.25 13.66 10.64
CA MET A 247 -16.69 12.89 9.46
C MET A 247 -17.77 13.63 8.68
N ARG A 248 -18.78 14.16 9.35
CA ARG A 248 -19.87 14.95 8.74
C ARG A 248 -19.34 16.19 8.04
N ALA A 249 -18.40 16.90 8.68
CA ALA A 249 -17.78 18.08 8.09
C ALA A 249 -17.02 17.74 6.80
N ILE A 250 -16.27 16.65 6.79
CA ILE A 250 -15.54 16.17 5.61
C ILE A 250 -16.50 15.72 4.50
N GLU A 251 -17.58 14.99 4.84
CA GLU A 251 -18.61 14.62 3.87
C GLU A 251 -19.28 15.85 3.25
N ALA A 252 -19.70 16.81 4.08
CA ALA A 252 -20.39 18.01 3.61
C ALA A 252 -19.54 18.86 2.67
N GLU A 253 -18.22 18.92 2.89
CA GLU A 253 -17.32 19.74 2.08
C GLU A 253 -16.78 18.99 0.85
N TYR A 254 -16.43 17.69 1.01
CA TYR A 254 -15.69 16.91 0.00
C TYR A 254 -16.46 15.72 -0.57
N GLY A 255 -17.60 15.33 0.03
CA GLY A 255 -18.40 14.18 -0.40
C GLY A 255 -17.79 12.83 -0.03
N ILE A 256 -16.81 12.79 0.89
CA ILE A 256 -16.10 11.56 1.29
C ILE A 256 -16.87 10.86 2.41
N ARG A 257 -17.06 9.54 2.29
CA ARG A 257 -17.77 8.69 3.24
C ARG A 257 -16.98 7.46 3.71
N ASP A 258 -15.74 7.28 3.20
CA ASP A 258 -14.80 6.23 3.62
C ASP A 258 -13.63 6.86 4.34
N PHE A 259 -13.29 6.36 5.55
CA PHE A 259 -12.31 6.98 6.42
C PHE A 259 -11.21 6.01 6.87
N ASP A 260 -9.98 6.47 6.89
CA ASP A 260 -8.91 5.81 7.61
C ASP A 260 -8.77 6.47 9.00
N LEU A 261 -9.18 5.73 10.04
CA LEU A 261 -9.13 6.23 11.41
C LEU A 261 -7.73 6.04 11.99
N VAL A 262 -6.95 7.09 11.90
CA VAL A 262 -5.53 7.08 12.29
C VAL A 262 -5.38 7.05 13.79
N HIS A 263 -4.79 5.98 14.29
CA HIS A 263 -4.38 5.81 15.67
C HIS A 263 -3.29 4.72 15.76
N ASP A 264 -2.31 4.85 16.66
CA ASP A 264 -1.27 3.84 16.86
C ASP A 264 -1.85 2.49 17.31
N MET A 265 -2.94 2.49 18.10
CA MET A 265 -3.61 1.29 18.60
C MET A 265 -5.02 1.58 19.12
N PHE A 266 -6.02 1.52 18.25
CA PHE A 266 -7.39 1.86 18.60
C PHE A 266 -8.04 0.92 19.63
N THR A 267 -7.81 -0.38 19.50
CA THR A 267 -8.56 -1.42 20.21
C THR A 267 -8.15 -1.65 21.66
N VAL A 268 -7.24 -0.84 22.22
CA VAL A 268 -6.75 -0.97 23.61
C VAL A 268 -7.86 -0.92 24.66
N ASP A 269 -8.84 -0.06 24.47
CA ASP A 269 -9.97 0.12 25.37
C ASP A 269 -11.28 -0.36 24.71
N ALA A 270 -11.59 -1.63 24.89
CA ALA A 270 -12.78 -2.25 24.30
C ALA A 270 -14.09 -1.55 24.67
N LYS A 271 -14.17 -0.91 25.87
CA LYS A 271 -15.38 -0.16 26.29
C LYS A 271 -15.56 1.08 25.43
N ARG A 272 -14.48 1.82 25.18
CA ARG A 272 -14.52 3.02 24.30
C ARG A 272 -14.78 2.65 22.86
N VAL A 273 -14.21 1.53 22.36
CA VAL A 273 -14.49 1.01 21.02
C VAL A 273 -15.98 0.67 20.88
N ARG A 274 -16.56 -0.02 21.88
CA ARG A 274 -18.03 -0.33 21.85
C ARG A 274 -18.86 0.93 21.83
N ALA A 275 -18.51 1.95 22.64
CA ALA A 275 -19.23 3.23 22.64
C ALA A 275 -19.12 3.93 21.28
N PHE A 276 -17.94 3.96 20.67
CA PHE A 276 -17.73 4.49 19.32
C PHE A 276 -18.61 3.76 18.29
N CYS A 277 -18.58 2.43 18.28
CA CYS A 277 -19.40 1.63 17.36
C CYS A 277 -20.90 1.91 17.54
N GLN A 278 -21.36 2.02 18.79
CA GLN A 278 -22.77 2.33 19.06
C GLN A 278 -23.15 3.72 18.53
N THR A 279 -22.30 4.75 18.76
CA THR A 279 -22.51 6.10 18.20
C THR A 279 -22.60 6.05 16.68
N MET A 280 -21.73 5.27 16.01
CA MET A 280 -21.76 5.13 14.55
C MET A 280 -23.04 4.46 14.06
N ILE A 281 -23.49 3.40 14.73
CA ILE A 281 -24.76 2.70 14.40
C ILE A 281 -25.94 3.62 14.63
N ASP A 282 -26.04 4.28 15.79
CA ASP A 282 -27.15 5.14 16.16
C ASP A 282 -27.28 6.37 15.25
N SER A 283 -26.16 6.83 14.67
CA SER A 283 -26.17 7.92 13.72
C SER A 283 -26.91 7.61 12.44
N GLY A 284 -26.94 6.34 12.00
CA GLY A 284 -27.54 5.89 10.76
C GLY A 284 -26.86 6.40 9.49
N GLU A 285 -25.70 7.05 9.61
CA GLU A 285 -24.99 7.69 8.47
C GLU A 285 -24.40 6.68 7.48
N GLY A 286 -24.02 5.48 7.95
CA GLY A 286 -23.49 4.41 7.10
C GLY A 286 -22.07 4.69 6.56
N TYR A 287 -21.26 5.43 7.29
CA TYR A 287 -19.84 5.63 6.98
C TYR A 287 -19.06 4.32 7.03
N THR A 288 -18.07 4.19 6.15
CA THR A 288 -17.11 3.08 6.20
C THR A 288 -15.76 3.55 6.73
N TRP A 289 -15.06 2.66 7.43
CA TRP A 289 -13.79 3.02 8.05
C TRP A 289 -12.85 1.83 8.24
N SER A 290 -11.55 2.13 8.43
CA SER A 290 -10.50 1.19 8.82
C SER A 290 -9.72 1.71 10.02
N CYS A 291 -9.04 0.80 10.74
CA CYS A 291 -8.24 1.17 11.92
C CYS A 291 -7.09 0.20 12.17
N SER A 292 -6.16 0.59 13.06
CA SER A 292 -5.13 -0.29 13.61
C SER A 292 -5.64 -1.01 14.85
N ALA A 293 -5.37 -2.32 14.96
CA ALA A 293 -5.85 -3.18 16.03
C ALA A 293 -4.77 -4.17 16.50
N ARG A 294 -4.93 -4.70 17.72
CA ARG A 294 -4.17 -5.84 18.23
C ARG A 294 -5.08 -7.04 18.42
N THR A 295 -4.59 -8.22 18.10
CA THR A 295 -5.36 -9.46 18.17
C THR A 295 -5.75 -9.86 19.59
N ASP A 296 -4.99 -9.44 20.60
CA ASP A 296 -5.29 -9.64 22.03
C ASP A 296 -6.22 -8.56 22.62
N CYS A 297 -6.55 -7.51 21.86
CA CYS A 297 -7.45 -6.45 22.29
C CYS A 297 -8.85 -6.53 21.65
N VAL A 298 -9.13 -7.59 20.89
CA VAL A 298 -10.42 -7.81 20.24
C VAL A 298 -10.93 -9.24 20.47
N ASP A 299 -12.24 -9.39 20.48
CA ASP A 299 -12.93 -10.66 20.49
C ASP A 299 -13.96 -10.71 19.34
N GLU A 300 -14.58 -11.89 19.13
CA GLU A 300 -15.57 -12.10 18.07
C GLU A 300 -16.71 -11.08 18.15
N GLY A 301 -17.33 -10.93 19.32
CA GLY A 301 -18.44 -9.98 19.48
C GLY A 301 -18.04 -8.50 19.29
N LEU A 302 -16.78 -8.13 19.56
CA LEU A 302 -16.30 -6.78 19.26
C LEU A 302 -16.06 -6.58 17.77
N ILE A 303 -15.48 -7.57 17.08
CA ILE A 303 -15.26 -7.51 15.62
C ILE A 303 -16.61 -7.44 14.87
N GLU A 304 -17.58 -8.25 15.27
CA GLU A 304 -18.95 -8.21 14.70
C GLU A 304 -19.60 -6.83 14.90
N LEU A 305 -19.47 -6.25 16.10
CA LEU A 305 -19.98 -4.92 16.39
C LEU A 305 -19.26 -3.84 15.54
N MET A 306 -17.94 -3.93 15.41
CA MET A 306 -17.16 -3.03 14.57
C MET A 306 -17.59 -3.14 13.10
N ALA A 307 -17.78 -4.36 12.59
CA ALA A 307 -18.29 -4.59 11.23
C ALA A 307 -19.68 -3.96 11.01
N ALA A 308 -20.62 -4.15 11.97
CA ALA A 308 -21.93 -3.53 11.94
C ALA A 308 -21.87 -1.98 11.99
N ALA A 309 -20.87 -1.42 12.67
CA ALA A 309 -20.61 0.02 12.74
C ALA A 309 -19.88 0.58 11.50
N GLY A 310 -19.65 -0.24 10.46
CA GLY A 310 -19.01 0.19 9.21
C GLY A 310 -17.54 -0.07 9.09
N CYS A 311 -16.89 -0.80 10.02
CA CYS A 311 -15.50 -1.22 9.87
C CYS A 311 -15.34 -2.14 8.66
N LYS A 312 -14.47 -1.77 7.73
CA LYS A 312 -14.15 -2.55 6.52
C LYS A 312 -12.72 -3.07 6.49
N GLY A 313 -11.89 -2.61 7.41
CA GLY A 313 -10.50 -3.04 7.46
C GLY A 313 -9.85 -2.88 8.83
N MET A 314 -9.01 -3.85 9.19
CA MET A 314 -8.17 -3.81 10.39
C MET A 314 -6.73 -4.11 10.03
N PHE A 315 -5.82 -3.27 10.50
CA PHE A 315 -4.38 -3.52 10.42
C PHE A 315 -3.93 -4.19 11.73
N PHE A 316 -3.44 -5.43 11.62
CA PHE A 316 -2.89 -6.18 12.75
C PHE A 316 -1.37 -6.24 12.66
N GLY A 317 -0.68 -5.52 13.54
CA GLY A 317 0.73 -5.74 13.79
C GLY A 317 0.90 -7.03 14.60
N ILE A 318 1.32 -8.13 14.00
CA ILE A 318 1.63 -9.38 14.69
C ILE A 318 3.13 -9.51 14.90
N GLU A 319 3.90 -9.04 13.94
CA GLU A 319 5.36 -8.94 13.84
C GLU A 319 6.06 -10.29 13.70
N THR A 320 5.71 -11.31 14.48
CA THR A 320 6.30 -12.65 14.41
C THR A 320 5.27 -13.72 14.77
N GLY A 321 5.32 -14.84 14.08
CA GLY A 321 4.54 -16.03 14.40
C GLY A 321 5.12 -16.88 15.54
N SER A 322 6.31 -16.53 16.03
CA SER A 322 6.99 -17.27 17.10
C SER A 322 6.63 -16.73 18.48
N GLU A 323 6.06 -17.60 19.34
CA GLU A 323 5.79 -17.24 20.75
C GLU A 323 7.07 -16.87 21.53
N ARG A 324 8.21 -17.45 21.17
CA ARG A 324 9.50 -17.09 21.75
C ARG A 324 9.86 -15.66 21.38
N MET A 325 9.77 -15.33 20.10
CA MET A 325 10.08 -14.00 19.61
C MET A 325 9.09 -12.95 20.09
N GLN A 326 7.80 -13.28 20.29
CA GLN A 326 6.82 -12.40 20.92
C GLN A 326 7.29 -11.89 22.30
N LYS A 327 7.97 -12.74 23.07
CA LYS A 327 8.57 -12.36 24.35
C LYS A 327 9.84 -11.53 24.17
N VAL A 328 10.70 -11.91 23.22
CA VAL A 328 11.97 -11.20 22.94
C VAL A 328 11.73 -9.76 22.51
N ILE A 329 10.71 -9.52 21.69
CA ILE A 329 10.36 -8.18 21.20
C ILE A 329 9.43 -7.40 22.14
N ASP A 330 9.12 -7.95 23.32
CA ASP A 330 8.24 -7.36 24.35
C ASP A 330 6.82 -7.02 23.83
N LYS A 331 6.28 -7.87 22.95
CA LYS A 331 4.92 -7.69 22.39
C LYS A 331 3.89 -8.62 23.02
N HIS A 332 4.27 -9.85 23.35
CA HIS A 332 3.51 -10.82 24.13
C HIS A 332 2.14 -11.23 23.54
N LEU A 333 1.98 -11.22 22.21
CA LEU A 333 0.76 -11.77 21.59
C LEU A 333 0.73 -13.30 21.69
N ASP A 334 -0.46 -13.85 21.91
CA ASP A 334 -0.74 -15.28 21.68
C ASP A 334 -0.91 -15.51 20.18
N THR A 335 0.00 -16.24 19.57
CA THR A 335 0.03 -16.47 18.12
C THR A 335 -1.12 -17.35 17.65
N ARG A 336 -1.62 -18.28 18.48
CA ARG A 336 -2.80 -19.11 18.18
C ARG A 336 -4.06 -18.23 18.16
N ARG A 337 -4.20 -17.37 19.17
CA ARG A 337 -5.29 -16.41 19.22
C ARG A 337 -5.24 -15.46 18.01
N ALA A 338 -4.06 -15.08 17.55
CA ALA A 338 -3.92 -14.25 16.35
C ALA A 338 -4.49 -14.94 15.09
N HIS A 339 -4.25 -16.23 14.89
CA HIS A 339 -4.88 -17.00 13.81
C HIS A 339 -6.40 -16.98 13.91
N GLU A 340 -6.97 -17.25 15.09
CA GLU A 340 -8.43 -17.24 15.30
C GLU A 340 -9.04 -15.87 14.99
N ILE A 341 -8.39 -14.79 15.38
CA ILE A 341 -8.87 -13.41 15.13
C ILE A 341 -8.87 -13.06 13.64
N ILE A 342 -7.86 -13.51 12.88
CA ILE A 342 -7.83 -13.34 11.42
C ILE A 342 -9.05 -14.05 10.80
N ASP A 343 -9.34 -15.28 11.22
CA ASP A 343 -10.48 -16.06 10.71
C ASP A 343 -11.83 -15.44 11.13
N ILE A 344 -11.92 -14.85 12.32
CA ILE A 344 -13.11 -14.13 12.79
C ILE A 344 -13.33 -12.87 11.94
N ALA A 345 -12.28 -12.09 11.68
CA ALA A 345 -12.39 -10.91 10.85
C ALA A 345 -12.89 -11.24 9.42
N GLU A 346 -12.38 -12.34 8.84
CA GLU A 346 -12.85 -12.86 7.55
C GLU A 346 -14.35 -13.17 7.58
N ARG A 347 -14.81 -13.94 8.59
CA ARG A 347 -16.25 -14.28 8.74
C ARG A 347 -17.14 -13.07 8.93
N ALA A 348 -16.64 -12.03 9.60
CA ALA A 348 -17.34 -10.76 9.78
C ALA A 348 -17.32 -9.85 8.54
N GLY A 349 -16.65 -10.24 7.46
CA GLY A 349 -16.48 -9.43 6.24
C GLY A 349 -15.57 -8.22 6.42
N VAL A 350 -14.64 -8.27 7.38
CA VAL A 350 -13.65 -7.24 7.66
C VAL A 350 -12.29 -7.67 7.09
N ARG A 351 -11.76 -6.88 6.16
CA ARG A 351 -10.43 -7.13 5.60
C ARG A 351 -9.36 -6.98 6.68
N SER A 352 -8.42 -7.91 6.75
CA SER A 352 -7.28 -7.82 7.66
C SER A 352 -5.98 -7.61 6.89
N THR A 353 -5.16 -6.64 7.33
CA THR A 353 -3.76 -6.55 6.93
C THR A 353 -2.92 -7.09 8.08
N VAL A 354 -2.16 -8.15 7.81
CA VAL A 354 -1.32 -8.83 8.81
C VAL A 354 0.13 -8.47 8.56
N SER A 355 0.67 -7.61 9.42
CA SER A 355 2.07 -7.16 9.32
C SER A 355 2.99 -8.06 10.16
N LEU A 356 4.02 -8.58 9.50
CA LEU A 356 5.07 -9.42 10.06
C LEU A 356 6.44 -8.79 9.78
N ILE A 357 7.38 -9.01 10.68
CA ILE A 357 8.76 -8.52 10.60
C ILE A 357 9.71 -9.68 10.79
N THR A 358 10.75 -9.76 9.97
CA THR A 358 11.89 -10.68 10.13
C THR A 358 13.20 -9.91 10.18
N GLY A 359 14.28 -10.57 10.59
CA GLY A 359 15.60 -9.97 10.72
C GLY A 359 15.88 -9.38 12.10
N PHE A 360 15.21 -9.88 13.13
CA PHE A 360 15.58 -9.60 14.53
C PHE A 360 16.89 -10.30 14.89
N PRO A 361 17.77 -9.68 15.69
CA PRO A 361 19.06 -10.27 16.07
C PRO A 361 19.00 -11.65 16.70
N GLN A 362 17.95 -11.92 17.46
CA GLN A 362 17.76 -13.20 18.17
C GLN A 362 16.90 -14.20 17.40
N GLU A 363 16.45 -13.85 16.19
CA GLU A 363 15.58 -14.71 15.38
C GLU A 363 16.36 -15.92 14.85
N THR A 364 15.78 -17.10 15.00
CA THR A 364 16.31 -18.36 14.49
C THR A 364 15.49 -18.87 13.31
N TRP A 365 15.97 -19.91 12.63
CA TRP A 365 15.23 -20.59 11.57
C TRP A 365 13.85 -21.11 12.00
N ASP A 366 13.74 -21.60 13.23
CA ASP A 366 12.46 -22.08 13.77
C ASP A 366 11.48 -20.92 14.00
N ASP A 367 11.97 -19.77 14.44
CA ASP A 367 11.13 -18.56 14.58
C ASP A 367 10.66 -18.04 13.23
N LEU A 368 11.56 -18.01 12.25
CA LEU A 368 11.24 -17.60 10.88
C LEU A 368 10.21 -18.56 10.27
N ARG A 369 10.35 -19.88 10.47
CA ARG A 369 9.37 -20.86 10.00
C ARG A 369 7.98 -20.61 10.58
N GLN A 370 7.86 -20.33 11.88
CA GLN A 370 6.59 -19.98 12.51
C GLN A 370 6.02 -18.64 11.96
N THR A 371 6.88 -17.68 11.69
CA THR A 371 6.49 -16.39 11.09
C THR A 371 5.96 -16.58 9.66
N VAL A 372 6.63 -17.40 8.84
CA VAL A 372 6.16 -17.74 7.49
C VAL A 372 4.87 -18.58 7.52
N GLN A 373 4.68 -19.44 8.52
CA GLN A 373 3.40 -20.15 8.72
C GLN A 373 2.25 -19.19 9.02
N MET A 374 2.46 -18.16 9.85
CA MET A 374 1.50 -17.09 10.10
C MET A 374 1.21 -16.31 8.82
N PHE A 375 2.24 -15.99 8.05
CA PHE A 375 2.10 -15.35 6.73
C PHE A 375 1.20 -16.19 5.81
N MET A 376 1.46 -17.50 5.70
CA MET A 376 0.70 -18.40 4.84
C MET A 376 -0.73 -18.63 5.34
N HIS A 377 -0.98 -18.60 6.63
CA HIS A 377 -2.34 -18.61 7.18
C HIS A 377 -3.13 -17.39 6.68
N SER A 378 -2.56 -16.20 6.84
CA SER A 378 -3.16 -14.97 6.32
C SER A 378 -3.32 -15.01 4.79
N ALA A 379 -2.32 -15.50 4.05
CA ALA A 379 -2.40 -15.62 2.59
C ALA A 379 -3.53 -16.54 2.10
N ARG A 380 -3.89 -17.58 2.85
CA ARG A 380 -5.02 -18.47 2.53
C ARG A 380 -6.39 -17.87 2.89
N THR A 381 -6.43 -16.85 3.73
CA THR A 381 -7.66 -16.17 4.14
C THR A 381 -8.01 -15.09 3.11
N PRO A 382 -9.12 -15.21 2.33
CA PRO A 382 -9.35 -14.42 1.11
C PRO A 382 -9.28 -12.91 1.26
N GLN A 383 -9.86 -12.35 2.34
CA GLN A 383 -9.85 -10.91 2.60
C GLN A 383 -8.65 -10.46 3.46
N SER A 384 -7.74 -11.38 3.77
CA SER A 384 -6.53 -11.06 4.52
C SER A 384 -5.34 -10.78 3.59
N LYS A 385 -4.55 -9.77 3.96
CA LYS A 385 -3.36 -9.32 3.22
C LYS A 385 -2.14 -9.44 4.13
N PRO A 386 -1.32 -10.51 4.00
CA PRO A 386 -0.09 -10.62 4.76
C PRO A 386 1.00 -9.70 4.21
N GLN A 387 1.82 -9.17 5.09
CA GLN A 387 3.02 -8.41 4.74
C GLN A 387 4.21 -8.96 5.54
N LEU A 388 5.31 -9.29 4.87
CA LEU A 388 6.56 -9.64 5.50
C LEU A 388 7.57 -8.52 5.28
N ASN A 389 7.91 -7.82 6.36
CA ASN A 389 8.82 -6.67 6.35
C ASN A 389 10.16 -7.06 6.95
N LEU A 390 11.22 -6.33 6.56
CA LEU A 390 12.52 -6.45 7.19
C LEU A 390 12.64 -5.44 8.32
N LEU A 391 13.21 -5.89 9.44
CA LEU A 391 13.47 -5.00 10.57
C LEU A 391 14.37 -3.84 10.17
N ALA A 392 13.94 -2.62 10.51
CA ALA A 392 14.75 -1.42 10.49
C ALA A 392 14.93 -0.91 11.93
N PRO A 393 16.15 -0.63 12.37
CA PRO A 393 16.37 -0.01 13.67
C PRO A 393 15.84 1.43 13.65
N LEU A 394 14.99 1.77 14.60
CA LEU A 394 14.49 3.14 14.78
C LEU A 394 15.23 3.81 15.94
N ALA A 395 15.57 5.08 15.78
CA ALA A 395 16.36 5.83 16.77
C ALA A 395 15.72 5.77 18.18
N ASN A 396 16.55 5.62 19.19
CA ASN A 396 16.20 5.58 20.61
C ASN A 396 15.32 4.41 21.07
N THR A 397 14.95 3.46 20.19
CA THR A 397 14.25 2.26 20.64
C THR A 397 15.16 1.38 21.51
N PRO A 398 14.59 0.55 22.41
CA PRO A 398 15.38 -0.39 23.19
C PRO A 398 16.26 -1.29 22.32
N LEU A 399 15.73 -1.75 21.20
CA LEU A 399 16.45 -2.60 20.24
C LEU A 399 17.63 -1.86 19.60
N HIS A 400 17.41 -0.63 19.11
CA HIS A 400 18.49 0.21 18.58
C HIS A 400 19.58 0.45 19.63
N THR A 401 19.19 0.81 20.86
CA THR A 401 20.14 1.10 21.93
C THR A 401 21.00 -0.11 22.28
N ALA A 402 20.42 -1.33 22.26
CA ALA A 402 21.12 -2.55 22.55
C ALA A 402 22.18 -2.92 21.48
N TYR A 403 21.90 -2.64 20.21
CA TYR A 403 22.72 -3.11 19.09
C TYR A 403 23.40 -2.01 18.26
N LYS A 404 23.31 -0.74 18.64
CA LYS A 404 23.80 0.39 17.83
C LYS A 404 25.30 0.31 17.47
N GLN A 405 26.11 -0.37 18.27
CA GLN A 405 27.54 -0.54 18.02
C GLN A 405 27.84 -1.66 17.01
N GLU A 406 26.88 -2.52 16.75
CA GLU A 406 26.98 -3.67 15.86
C GLU A 406 26.26 -3.43 14.52
N MET A 407 25.62 -2.27 14.37
CA MET A 407 24.92 -1.91 13.13
C MET A 407 25.91 -1.79 11.96
N SER A 408 25.49 -2.29 10.82
CA SER A 408 26.17 -2.10 9.54
C SER A 408 25.26 -1.42 8.52
N LEU A 409 25.87 -0.69 7.56
CA LEU A 409 25.11 0.01 6.54
C LEU A 409 24.37 -0.99 5.65
N ASP A 410 23.06 -0.86 5.56
CA ASP A 410 22.22 -1.70 4.73
C ASP A 410 22.09 -1.10 3.33
N LEU A 411 22.80 -1.70 2.37
CA LEU A 411 22.69 -1.32 0.95
C LEU A 411 21.42 -1.88 0.31
N LEU A 412 20.78 -2.85 0.96
CA LEU A 412 19.56 -3.51 0.49
C LEU A 412 18.28 -2.96 1.14
N CYS A 413 18.42 -2.06 2.09
CA CYS A 413 17.36 -1.30 2.77
C CYS A 413 16.08 -2.08 3.20
N SER A 414 15.53 -1.72 4.34
CA SER A 414 14.25 -2.20 4.86
C SER A 414 13.07 -1.40 4.28
N GLU A 415 11.83 -1.77 4.62
CA GLU A 415 10.62 -1.01 4.30
C GLU A 415 10.66 0.43 4.83
N MET A 416 11.29 0.64 6.00
CA MET A 416 11.44 1.96 6.62
C MET A 416 12.57 2.80 6.01
N SER A 417 13.27 2.28 5.02
CA SER A 417 14.41 2.91 4.35
C SER A 417 14.44 2.61 2.84
N HIS A 418 13.34 2.86 2.15
CA HIS A 418 13.20 2.75 0.69
C HIS A 418 13.33 1.34 0.10
N GLN A 419 13.19 0.29 0.90
CA GLN A 419 12.96 -1.08 0.43
C GLN A 419 13.98 -1.61 -0.60
N GLY A 420 15.25 -1.38 -0.37
CA GLY A 420 16.31 -1.87 -1.27
C GLY A 420 16.53 -1.01 -2.51
N ARG A 421 16.03 0.21 -2.54
CA ARG A 421 16.29 1.15 -3.63
C ARG A 421 17.64 1.81 -3.48
N LYS A 422 18.21 2.15 -4.63
CA LYS A 422 19.43 2.95 -4.66
C LYS A 422 19.14 4.36 -4.15
N GLN A 423 19.76 4.72 -3.04
CA GLN A 423 19.67 6.06 -2.50
C GLN A 423 20.38 7.08 -3.39
N ASN A 424 19.88 8.31 -3.40
CA ASN A 424 20.60 9.42 -4.01
C ASN A 424 22.02 9.55 -3.37
N PRO A 425 23.08 9.80 -4.15
CA PRO A 425 24.45 9.91 -3.62
C PRO A 425 24.62 10.92 -2.47
N GLU A 426 23.89 12.04 -2.51
CA GLU A 426 23.94 13.06 -1.44
C GLU A 426 23.25 12.55 -0.16
N ASP A 427 22.15 11.82 -0.28
CA ASP A 427 21.46 11.20 0.86
C ASP A 427 22.34 10.09 1.45
N MET A 428 22.98 9.28 0.62
CA MET A 428 23.94 8.26 1.07
C MET A 428 25.13 8.85 1.82
N ASP A 429 25.64 10.02 1.41
CA ASP A 429 26.71 10.71 2.15
C ASP A 429 26.24 11.16 3.54
N LEU A 430 25.02 11.71 3.64
CA LEU A 430 24.41 12.05 4.93
C LEU A 430 24.22 10.83 5.83
N ILE A 431 23.66 9.74 5.29
CA ILE A 431 23.41 8.50 6.02
C ILE A 431 24.71 7.92 6.58
N ARG A 432 25.77 7.84 5.76
CA ARG A 432 27.08 7.33 6.19
C ARG A 432 27.76 8.21 7.26
N ARG A 433 27.60 9.52 7.14
CA ARG A 433 28.25 10.48 8.03
C ARG A 433 27.58 10.58 9.40
N TYR A 434 26.27 10.31 9.47
CA TYR A 434 25.48 10.51 10.69
C TYR A 434 24.62 9.28 11.04
N PRO A 435 25.21 8.12 11.34
CA PRO A 435 24.47 6.89 11.64
C PRO A 435 23.48 7.05 12.81
N ASP A 436 23.79 7.88 13.81
CA ASP A 436 22.90 8.14 14.95
C ASP A 436 21.64 8.95 14.57
N ILE A 437 21.67 9.67 13.44
CA ILE A 437 20.52 10.41 12.91
C ILE A 437 19.67 9.53 11.97
N PHE A 438 20.32 8.60 11.27
CA PHE A 438 19.69 7.77 10.24
C PHE A 438 19.82 6.27 10.49
N PRO A 439 19.55 5.77 11.72
CA PRO A 439 19.76 4.35 12.01
C PRO A 439 18.88 3.42 11.18
N ASN A 440 17.72 3.87 10.72
CA ASN A 440 16.79 3.11 9.89
C ASN A 440 17.35 2.69 8.53
N PHE A 441 18.47 3.26 8.09
CA PHE A 441 19.21 2.86 6.89
C PHE A 441 20.33 1.84 7.19
N TYR A 442 20.39 1.35 8.40
CA TYR A 442 21.33 0.34 8.84
C TYR A 442 20.60 -0.96 9.16
N LEU A 443 21.32 -2.06 9.20
CA LEU A 443 20.83 -3.34 9.64
C LEU A 443 21.41 -3.69 11.02
N LEU A 444 20.63 -4.41 11.78
CA LEU A 444 21.08 -5.10 12.98
C LEU A 444 21.69 -6.46 12.60
N PRO A 445 22.61 -7.00 13.42
CA PRO A 445 23.19 -8.31 13.14
C PRO A 445 22.11 -9.40 13.17
N THR A 446 22.19 -10.32 12.23
CA THR A 446 21.32 -11.51 12.18
C THR A 446 22.19 -12.78 12.20
N PRO A 447 22.78 -13.15 13.37
CA PRO A 447 23.82 -14.18 13.43
C PRO A 447 23.33 -15.58 13.04
N HIS A 448 22.02 -15.82 13.02
CA HIS A 448 21.41 -17.11 12.71
C HIS A 448 20.76 -17.15 11.31
N LEU A 449 20.59 -16.00 10.68
CA LEU A 449 19.87 -15.87 9.39
C LEU A 449 20.67 -15.02 8.41
N ASP A 450 20.75 -15.48 7.17
CA ASP A 450 21.39 -14.71 6.10
C ASP A 450 20.51 -13.54 5.66
N ARG A 451 21.04 -12.33 5.68
CA ARG A 451 20.31 -11.11 5.32
C ARG A 451 19.87 -11.09 3.86
N ALA A 452 20.69 -11.55 2.92
CA ALA A 452 20.35 -11.57 1.51
C ALA A 452 19.20 -12.55 1.26
N LEU A 453 19.21 -13.68 1.95
CA LEU A 453 18.13 -14.66 1.90
C LEU A 453 16.81 -14.10 2.46
N LEU A 454 16.86 -13.34 3.57
CA LEU A 454 15.65 -12.69 4.12
C LEU A 454 15.08 -11.64 3.14
N MET A 455 15.94 -10.89 2.45
CA MET A 455 15.52 -9.97 1.40
C MET A 455 14.82 -10.70 0.27
N GLU A 456 15.38 -11.80 -0.19
CA GLU A 456 14.81 -12.60 -1.26
C GLU A 456 13.50 -13.27 -0.83
N LEU A 457 13.44 -13.82 0.37
CA LEU A 457 12.21 -14.36 0.95
C LEU A 457 11.08 -13.33 1.00
N ARG A 458 11.39 -12.09 1.35
CA ARG A 458 10.42 -11.00 1.33
C ARG A 458 9.86 -10.75 -0.07
N GLU A 459 10.70 -10.65 -1.09
CA GLU A 459 10.24 -10.44 -2.47
C GLU A 459 9.44 -11.65 -2.98
N PHE A 460 9.89 -12.87 -2.68
CA PHE A 460 9.17 -14.09 -2.96
C PHE A 460 7.79 -14.13 -2.28
N SER A 461 7.71 -13.74 -1.00
CA SER A 461 6.47 -13.73 -0.22
C SER A 461 5.41 -12.78 -0.79
N ARG A 462 5.83 -11.64 -1.35
CA ARG A 462 4.91 -10.68 -2.02
C ARG A 462 4.13 -11.29 -3.16
N LEU A 463 4.66 -12.33 -3.79
CA LEU A 463 4.00 -13.05 -4.87
C LEU A 463 2.83 -13.91 -4.38
N ALA A 464 2.92 -14.42 -3.13
CA ALA A 464 1.82 -15.11 -2.48
C ALA A 464 0.59 -14.20 -2.33
N GLU A 465 0.84 -12.89 -2.18
CA GLU A 465 -0.22 -11.90 -2.06
C GLU A 465 -0.86 -11.55 -3.40
N ALA A 466 -0.03 -11.32 -4.44
CA ALA A 466 -0.48 -10.69 -5.66
C ALA A 466 -0.94 -11.67 -6.75
N ARG A 467 -0.13 -12.69 -7.05
CA ARG A 467 -0.36 -13.55 -8.23
C ARG A 467 -0.55 -15.02 -7.90
N PHE A 468 0.28 -15.55 -7.01
CA PHE A 468 0.38 -17.00 -6.78
C PHE A 468 -0.23 -17.44 -5.46
N ARG A 469 -1.14 -16.66 -4.88
CA ARG A 469 -1.77 -16.93 -3.57
C ARG A 469 -2.17 -18.40 -3.41
N TRP A 470 -2.97 -18.89 -4.31
CA TRP A 470 -3.51 -20.25 -4.24
C TRP A 470 -2.48 -21.31 -4.61
N LEU A 471 -1.63 -21.05 -5.59
CA LEU A 471 -0.53 -21.94 -5.97
C LEU A 471 0.45 -22.11 -4.80
N LEU A 472 0.89 -21.03 -4.17
CA LEU A 472 1.77 -21.09 -2.99
C LEU A 472 1.07 -21.71 -1.78
N GLY A 473 -0.23 -21.49 -1.61
CA GLY A 473 -1.04 -22.17 -0.60
C GLY A 473 -1.11 -23.68 -0.81
N ALA A 474 -1.23 -24.13 -2.06
CA ALA A 474 -1.17 -25.55 -2.41
C ALA A 474 0.23 -26.13 -2.19
N VAL A 475 1.28 -25.43 -2.58
CA VAL A 475 2.67 -25.81 -2.33
C VAL A 475 2.94 -25.94 -0.82
N ASP A 476 2.56 -24.93 -0.03
CA ASP A 476 2.68 -24.96 1.44
C ASP A 476 2.03 -26.20 2.07
N GLN A 477 0.86 -26.57 1.56
CA GLN A 477 0.13 -27.73 2.05
C GLN A 477 0.78 -29.06 1.68
N VAL A 478 1.32 -29.17 0.48
CA VAL A 478 1.88 -30.42 -0.10
C VAL A 478 3.32 -30.65 0.38
N THR A 479 4.12 -29.61 0.49
CA THR A 479 5.53 -29.71 0.93
C THR A 479 5.70 -29.65 2.45
N GLY A 480 4.64 -29.28 3.19
CA GLY A 480 4.70 -29.10 4.63
C GLY A 480 5.24 -27.76 5.09
N GLY A 481 5.55 -26.83 4.14
CA GLY A 481 5.97 -25.47 4.44
C GLY A 481 6.60 -24.74 3.28
N VAL A 482 6.08 -23.56 2.98
CA VAL A 482 6.57 -22.74 1.86
C VAL A 482 8.00 -22.23 2.07
N LEU A 483 8.47 -22.11 3.33
CA LEU A 483 9.86 -21.72 3.61
C LEU A 483 10.85 -22.76 3.10
N ASP A 484 10.61 -24.04 3.42
CA ASP A 484 11.51 -25.13 3.00
C ASP A 484 11.49 -25.26 1.46
N PHE A 485 10.33 -25.12 0.84
CA PHE A 485 10.21 -25.06 -0.62
C PHE A 485 10.95 -23.84 -1.22
N PHE A 486 10.87 -22.68 -0.60
CA PHE A 486 11.64 -21.51 -1.03
C PHE A 486 13.15 -21.75 -0.99
N LEU A 487 13.65 -22.47 0.02
CA LEU A 487 15.07 -22.84 0.11
C LEU A 487 15.48 -23.81 -1.01
N GLU A 488 14.57 -24.63 -1.53
CA GLU A 488 14.83 -25.48 -2.70
C GLU A 488 14.79 -24.69 -4.02
N TRP A 489 14.01 -23.59 -4.08
CA TRP A 489 13.98 -22.68 -5.22
C TRP A 489 15.27 -21.85 -5.38
N ILE A 490 15.93 -21.45 -4.30
CA ILE A 490 17.11 -20.57 -4.34
C ILE A 490 18.24 -21.10 -5.23
N PRO A 491 18.69 -22.37 -5.12
CA PRO A 491 19.73 -22.91 -6.00
C PRO A 491 19.35 -22.86 -7.49
N GLU A 492 18.09 -23.06 -7.83
CA GLU A 492 17.64 -22.98 -9.22
C GLU A 492 17.66 -21.53 -9.73
N ARG A 493 17.21 -20.57 -8.94
CA ARG A 493 17.30 -19.14 -9.26
C ARG A 493 18.77 -18.72 -9.45
N GLU A 494 19.68 -19.18 -8.57
CA GLU A 494 21.12 -18.91 -8.68
C GLU A 494 21.74 -19.53 -9.94
N ARG A 495 21.31 -20.74 -10.31
CA ARG A 495 21.71 -21.39 -11.55
C ARG A 495 21.30 -20.58 -12.77
N LEU A 496 20.08 -20.05 -12.78
CA LEU A 496 19.55 -19.23 -13.88
C LEU A 496 20.21 -17.85 -13.93
N TYR A 497 20.46 -17.23 -12.78
CA TYR A 497 20.92 -15.85 -12.65
C TYR A 497 21.97 -15.68 -11.54
N PRO A 498 23.21 -16.15 -11.76
CA PRO A 498 24.22 -16.26 -10.70
C PRO A 498 24.73 -14.93 -10.13
N ALA A 499 24.55 -13.82 -10.84
CA ALA A 499 25.02 -12.50 -10.41
C ALA A 499 23.86 -11.57 -9.97
N MET A 500 22.64 -12.09 -9.90
CA MET A 500 21.49 -11.25 -9.57
C MET A 500 21.42 -10.96 -8.07
N ALA A 501 21.39 -9.69 -7.70
CA ALA A 501 21.31 -9.23 -6.32
C ALA A 501 20.63 -7.86 -6.20
N GLY A 502 20.18 -7.48 -5.00
CA GLY A 502 19.67 -6.14 -4.70
C GLY A 502 18.47 -5.73 -5.53
N SER A 503 18.55 -4.60 -6.22
CA SER A 503 17.48 -4.04 -7.05
C SER A 503 17.09 -4.94 -8.21
N ASP A 504 18.05 -5.67 -8.79
CA ASP A 504 17.81 -6.54 -9.93
C ASP A 504 17.00 -7.77 -9.50
N LEU A 505 17.31 -8.32 -8.32
CA LEU A 505 16.55 -9.40 -7.71
C LEU A 505 15.11 -8.99 -7.44
N ARG A 506 14.91 -7.80 -6.87
CA ARG A 506 13.59 -7.25 -6.64
C ARG A 506 12.80 -7.06 -7.94
N HIS A 507 13.45 -6.50 -8.98
CA HIS A 507 12.84 -6.34 -10.29
C HIS A 507 12.43 -7.70 -10.89
N TYR A 508 13.32 -8.70 -10.83
CA TYR A 508 13.08 -10.04 -11.33
C TYR A 508 11.78 -10.66 -10.78
N TYR A 509 11.57 -10.64 -9.46
CA TYR A 509 10.37 -11.20 -8.85
C TYR A 509 9.06 -10.54 -9.31
N ARG A 510 9.12 -9.37 -9.93
CA ARG A 510 7.96 -8.64 -10.47
C ARG A 510 7.73 -8.85 -11.96
N THR A 511 8.61 -9.58 -12.64
CA THR A 511 8.55 -9.77 -14.09
C THR A 511 7.75 -11.02 -14.48
N PRO A 512 7.20 -11.06 -15.71
CA PRO A 512 6.67 -12.30 -16.29
C PRO A 512 7.72 -13.42 -16.40
N GLN A 513 9.01 -13.08 -16.47
CA GLN A 513 10.10 -14.06 -16.54
C GLN A 513 10.16 -14.90 -15.27
N PHE A 514 10.09 -14.28 -14.09
CA PHE A 514 10.00 -15.02 -12.83
C PHE A 514 8.83 -16.02 -12.84
N ALA A 515 7.65 -15.59 -13.30
CA ALA A 515 6.50 -16.47 -13.34
C ALA A 515 6.72 -17.71 -14.22
N SER A 516 7.39 -17.53 -15.37
CA SER A 516 7.77 -18.63 -16.28
C SER A 516 8.78 -19.57 -15.64
N ASP A 517 9.84 -19.02 -15.03
CA ASP A 517 10.91 -19.80 -14.42
C ASP A 517 10.39 -20.59 -13.22
N PHE A 518 9.58 -19.94 -12.37
CA PHE A 518 9.00 -20.55 -11.18
C PHE A 518 8.02 -21.68 -11.51
N THR A 519 7.13 -21.48 -12.48
CA THR A 519 6.22 -22.56 -12.91
C THR A 519 6.97 -23.70 -13.59
N ALA A 520 8.05 -23.42 -14.34
CA ALA A 520 8.92 -24.44 -14.92
C ALA A 520 9.66 -25.24 -13.83
N PHE A 521 10.20 -24.58 -12.80
CA PHE A 521 10.80 -25.24 -11.65
C PHE A 521 9.78 -26.15 -10.96
N LEU A 522 8.58 -25.64 -10.67
CA LEU A 522 7.57 -26.38 -9.95
C LEU A 522 7.07 -27.61 -10.72
N ARG A 523 7.01 -27.57 -12.06
CA ARG A 523 6.70 -28.76 -12.90
C ARG A 523 7.73 -29.86 -12.80
N ASN A 524 8.98 -29.52 -12.56
CA ASN A 524 10.07 -30.50 -12.40
C ASN A 524 10.26 -30.91 -10.92
N HIS A 525 9.55 -30.26 -10.00
CA HIS A 525 9.59 -30.55 -8.58
C HIS A 525 8.52 -31.60 -8.21
N PRO A 526 8.78 -32.52 -7.24
CA PRO A 526 7.80 -33.54 -6.84
C PRO A 526 6.42 -32.98 -6.44
N ALA A 527 6.37 -31.78 -5.87
CA ALA A 527 5.11 -31.11 -5.54
C ALA A 527 4.26 -30.81 -6.79
N GLY A 528 4.86 -30.59 -7.95
CA GLY A 528 4.17 -30.31 -9.21
C GLY A 528 3.32 -31.46 -9.74
N ASP A 529 3.64 -32.70 -9.35
CA ASP A 529 2.87 -33.90 -9.69
C ASP A 529 1.61 -34.06 -8.84
N HIS A 530 1.53 -33.34 -7.72
CA HIS A 530 0.38 -33.43 -6.83
C HIS A 530 -0.86 -32.76 -7.46
N SER A 531 -2.01 -33.46 -7.40
CA SER A 531 -3.26 -33.01 -8.05
C SER A 531 -3.67 -31.59 -7.72
N LEU A 532 -3.52 -31.17 -6.45
CA LEU A 532 -3.85 -29.83 -6.00
C LEU A 532 -2.97 -28.74 -6.62
N VAL A 533 -1.66 -28.96 -6.68
CA VAL A 533 -0.70 -28.02 -7.27
C VAL A 533 -0.90 -27.94 -8.79
N LYS A 534 -1.17 -29.08 -9.41
CA LYS A 534 -1.36 -29.18 -10.85
C LYS A 534 -2.52 -28.35 -11.37
N VAL A 535 -3.65 -28.26 -10.63
CA VAL A 535 -4.79 -27.41 -11.03
C VAL A 535 -4.35 -25.96 -11.21
N PHE A 536 -3.54 -25.43 -10.28
CA PHE A 536 -3.08 -24.05 -10.35
C PHE A 536 -1.97 -23.84 -11.38
N LEU A 537 -1.12 -24.87 -11.65
CA LEU A 537 -0.16 -24.82 -12.75
C LEU A 537 -0.87 -24.80 -14.12
N ASP A 538 -1.90 -25.64 -14.30
CA ASP A 538 -2.70 -25.65 -15.52
C ASP A 538 -3.41 -24.28 -15.73
N PHE A 539 -3.85 -23.64 -14.65
CA PHE A 539 -4.40 -22.28 -14.71
C PHE A 539 -3.37 -21.24 -15.16
N GLU A 540 -2.15 -21.26 -14.61
CA GLU A 540 -1.07 -20.35 -15.00
C GLU A 540 -0.67 -20.55 -16.47
N ASP A 541 -0.63 -21.78 -16.96
CA ASP A 541 -0.36 -22.08 -18.35
C ASP A 541 -1.44 -21.53 -19.28
N ALA A 542 -2.69 -21.84 -18.97
CA ALA A 542 -3.82 -21.35 -19.75
C ALA A 542 -3.87 -19.81 -19.77
N LEU A 543 -3.52 -19.16 -18.64
CA LEU A 543 -3.46 -17.71 -18.54
C LEU A 543 -2.32 -17.12 -19.40
N SER A 544 -1.17 -17.79 -19.48
CA SER A 544 -0.03 -17.34 -20.28
C SER A 544 -0.28 -17.45 -21.79
N LEU A 545 -1.05 -18.47 -22.20
CA LEU A 545 -1.40 -18.72 -23.60
C LEU A 545 -2.58 -17.87 -24.09
N ALA A 546 -3.37 -17.26 -23.19
CA ALA A 546 -4.55 -16.50 -23.57
C ALA A 546 -4.20 -15.23 -24.33
N LEU A 547 -4.79 -15.06 -25.52
CA LEU A 547 -4.51 -13.93 -26.42
C LEU A 547 -5.06 -12.62 -25.86
N SER A 548 -4.31 -11.52 -26.04
CA SER A 548 -4.80 -10.17 -25.78
C SER A 548 -5.75 -9.72 -26.90
N PRO A 549 -6.80 -8.90 -26.60
CA PRO A 549 -7.71 -8.40 -27.62
C PRO A 549 -7.01 -7.40 -28.57
N ASP A 550 -7.29 -7.51 -29.88
CA ASP A 550 -6.86 -6.52 -30.87
C ASP A 550 -7.81 -5.30 -30.84
N ARG A 551 -7.25 -4.13 -30.96
CA ARG A 551 -7.98 -2.85 -30.93
C ARG A 551 -7.87 -2.07 -32.24
N SER A 552 -7.34 -2.65 -33.30
CA SER A 552 -7.12 -1.96 -34.56
C SER A 552 -8.40 -1.38 -35.16
N LEU A 553 -9.51 -2.12 -35.13
CA LEU A 553 -10.81 -1.67 -35.66
C LEU A 553 -11.50 -0.60 -34.82
N VAL A 554 -11.19 -0.50 -33.53
CA VAL A 554 -11.84 0.47 -32.63
C VAL A 554 -11.08 1.80 -32.50
N ALA A 555 -9.93 1.95 -33.16
CA ALA A 555 -9.11 3.16 -33.09
C ALA A 555 -9.86 4.45 -33.50
N ASN A 556 -10.87 4.33 -34.36
CA ASN A 556 -11.69 5.45 -34.84
C ASN A 556 -13.18 5.31 -34.44
N SER A 557 -13.46 4.62 -33.36
CA SER A 557 -14.81 4.32 -32.87
C SER A 557 -15.06 4.98 -31.52
N VAL A 558 -16.33 5.27 -31.20
CA VAL A 558 -16.72 5.84 -29.92
C VAL A 558 -17.19 4.72 -29.00
N ARG A 559 -16.66 4.67 -27.79
CA ARG A 559 -17.13 3.73 -26.76
C ARG A 559 -18.56 4.09 -26.34
N LEU A 560 -19.45 3.12 -26.40
CA LEU A 560 -20.84 3.31 -26.01
C LEU A 560 -20.99 3.28 -24.47
N PRO A 561 -21.66 4.30 -23.88
CA PRO A 561 -21.98 4.29 -22.45
C PRO A 561 -22.97 3.17 -22.11
N ALA A 562 -22.95 2.72 -20.85
CA ALA A 562 -23.90 1.72 -20.35
C ALA A 562 -25.35 2.17 -20.58
N GLY A 563 -26.24 1.21 -20.92
CA GLY A 563 -27.66 1.47 -21.17
C GLY A 563 -28.00 1.97 -22.58
N GLN A 564 -27.04 2.29 -23.43
CA GLN A 564 -27.33 2.61 -24.84
C GLN A 564 -27.55 1.32 -25.63
N ALA A 565 -28.63 1.26 -26.41
CA ALA A 565 -29.04 0.11 -27.21
C ALA A 565 -27.93 -0.29 -28.21
N LEU A 566 -27.73 -1.61 -28.35
CA LEU A 566 -26.73 -2.20 -29.25
C LEU A 566 -27.25 -2.29 -30.68
N GLU A 567 -26.34 -2.08 -31.64
CA GLU A 567 -26.59 -2.26 -33.07
C GLU A 567 -25.71 -3.39 -33.62
N TRP A 568 -26.14 -4.05 -34.69
CA TRP A 568 -25.35 -5.15 -35.30
C TRP A 568 -24.04 -4.71 -35.91
N SER A 569 -23.88 -3.42 -36.19
CA SER A 569 -22.65 -2.80 -36.65
C SER A 569 -21.68 -2.45 -35.54
N ASP A 570 -22.11 -2.52 -34.27
CA ASP A 570 -21.24 -2.24 -33.14
C ASP A 570 -20.14 -3.29 -33.01
N ILE A 571 -18.98 -2.88 -32.51
CA ILE A 571 -17.78 -3.72 -32.38
C ILE A 571 -17.62 -4.06 -30.88
N PRO A 572 -17.90 -5.31 -30.48
CA PRO A 572 -17.62 -5.75 -29.12
C PRO A 572 -16.15 -6.11 -28.97
N ILE A 573 -15.55 -5.63 -27.87
CA ILE A 573 -14.16 -5.94 -27.52
C ILE A 573 -14.06 -6.31 -26.05
N ARG A 574 -13.36 -7.40 -25.75
CA ARG A 574 -12.97 -7.72 -24.36
C ARG A 574 -12.25 -6.53 -23.75
N ILE A 575 -12.47 -6.25 -22.49
CA ILE A 575 -11.65 -5.27 -21.77
C ILE A 575 -10.17 -5.66 -21.85
N ARG A 576 -9.27 -4.69 -21.99
CA ARG A 576 -7.84 -4.91 -22.28
C ARG A 576 -7.16 -5.87 -21.31
N ARG A 577 -7.65 -5.95 -20.07
CA ARG A 577 -7.09 -6.78 -18.99
C ARG A 577 -7.91 -8.05 -18.74
N SER A 578 -8.79 -8.48 -19.67
CA SER A 578 -9.53 -9.72 -19.51
C SER A 578 -8.99 -10.82 -20.42
N ARG A 579 -8.99 -12.06 -19.92
CA ARG A 579 -8.57 -13.28 -20.63
C ARG A 579 -9.60 -14.38 -20.45
N VAL A 580 -9.79 -15.19 -21.47
CA VAL A 580 -10.64 -16.40 -21.39
C VAL A 580 -9.70 -17.60 -21.36
N VAL A 581 -9.85 -18.44 -20.35
CA VAL A 581 -9.05 -19.64 -20.15
C VAL A 581 -9.94 -20.88 -20.05
N GLU A 582 -9.42 -22.01 -20.55
CA GLU A 582 -10.05 -23.32 -20.49
C GLU A 582 -9.18 -24.24 -19.64
N LEU A 583 -9.77 -24.92 -18.67
CA LEU A 583 -9.06 -25.78 -17.72
C LEU A 583 -9.65 -27.19 -17.71
N PRO A 584 -8.80 -28.22 -17.49
CA PRO A 584 -9.22 -29.61 -17.37
C PRO A 584 -9.82 -29.94 -15.99
N SER A 585 -9.87 -28.99 -15.07
CA SER A 585 -10.36 -29.16 -13.69
C SER A 585 -10.93 -27.87 -13.15
N ALA A 586 -11.91 -27.95 -12.25
CA ALA A 586 -12.51 -26.80 -11.57
C ALA A 586 -11.52 -26.15 -10.58
N LEU A 587 -11.47 -24.81 -10.57
CA LEU A 587 -10.63 -24.04 -9.64
C LEU A 587 -11.25 -23.94 -8.22
N GLU A 588 -12.56 -23.74 -8.12
CA GLU A 588 -13.22 -23.50 -6.83
C GLU A 588 -13.02 -24.63 -5.82
N PRO A 589 -13.17 -25.94 -6.16
CA PRO A 589 -12.87 -27.02 -5.24
C PRO A 589 -11.41 -27.05 -4.78
N ALA A 590 -10.46 -26.66 -5.67
CA ALA A 590 -9.06 -26.59 -5.33
C ALA A 590 -8.77 -25.42 -4.38
N ILE A 591 -9.35 -24.26 -4.62
CA ILE A 591 -9.26 -23.10 -3.72
C ILE A 591 -9.81 -23.44 -2.33
N GLU A 592 -10.99 -24.06 -2.25
CA GLU A 592 -11.58 -24.50 -0.99
C GLU A 592 -10.75 -25.56 -0.26
N ALA A 593 -10.08 -26.45 -0.99
CA ALA A 593 -9.14 -27.39 -0.40
C ALA A 593 -7.91 -26.70 0.22
N VAL A 594 -7.37 -25.67 -0.45
CA VAL A 594 -6.27 -24.84 0.07
C VAL A 594 -6.70 -24.05 1.31
N LYS A 595 -7.86 -23.40 1.28
CA LYS A 595 -8.41 -22.66 2.43
C LYS A 595 -8.56 -23.57 3.65
N ALA A 596 -9.18 -24.72 3.47
CA ALA A 596 -9.50 -25.65 4.53
C ALA A 596 -8.35 -26.61 4.90
N ARG A 597 -7.21 -26.56 4.23
CA ARG A 597 -6.06 -27.50 4.37
C ARG A 597 -6.51 -28.97 4.31
N ARG A 598 -7.36 -29.31 3.38
CA ARG A 598 -7.89 -30.67 3.20
C ARG A 598 -7.44 -31.29 1.89
N GLU A 599 -7.52 -32.61 1.76
CA GLU A 599 -7.27 -33.29 0.51
C GLU A 599 -8.22 -32.80 -0.59
N HIS A 600 -7.66 -32.65 -1.80
CA HIS A 600 -8.39 -32.24 -2.98
C HIS A 600 -8.73 -33.48 -3.82
N GLN A 601 -10.02 -33.67 -4.09
CA GLN A 601 -10.50 -34.61 -5.09
C GLN A 601 -10.70 -33.86 -6.40
N CYS A 602 -9.85 -34.15 -7.38
CA CYS A 602 -9.89 -33.50 -8.67
C CYS A 602 -11.06 -34.02 -9.50
N GLU A 603 -12.08 -33.21 -9.69
CA GLU A 603 -13.13 -33.45 -10.68
C GLU A 603 -12.59 -33.06 -12.07
N ARG A 604 -12.39 -34.06 -12.92
CA ARG A 604 -11.96 -33.83 -14.30
C ARG A 604 -13.15 -33.41 -15.16
N GLY A 605 -13.00 -32.33 -15.90
CA GLY A 605 -14.00 -31.82 -16.83
C GLY A 605 -13.48 -30.57 -17.51
N THR A 606 -14.13 -30.10 -18.56
CA THR A 606 -13.73 -28.86 -19.22
C THR A 606 -14.44 -27.69 -18.54
N HIS A 607 -13.67 -26.81 -17.90
CA HIS A 607 -14.16 -25.62 -17.21
C HIS A 607 -13.64 -24.37 -17.92
N TYR A 608 -14.48 -23.34 -17.99
CA TYR A 608 -14.16 -22.08 -18.66
C TYR A 608 -14.17 -20.94 -17.66
N TYR A 609 -13.15 -20.10 -17.70
CA TYR A 609 -13.01 -18.94 -16.84
C TYR A 609 -12.74 -17.68 -17.65
N VAL A 610 -13.34 -16.57 -17.19
CA VAL A 610 -12.91 -15.24 -17.60
C VAL A 610 -12.11 -14.64 -16.46
N VAL A 611 -10.85 -14.33 -16.74
CA VAL A 611 -9.95 -13.66 -15.80
C VAL A 611 -9.91 -12.20 -16.17
N ALA A 612 -10.40 -11.32 -15.28
CA ALA A 612 -10.38 -9.88 -15.46
C ALA A 612 -9.45 -9.24 -14.43
N GLN A 613 -8.46 -8.52 -14.89
CA GLN A 613 -7.55 -7.80 -14.02
C GLN A 613 -8.17 -6.46 -13.63
N ASN A 614 -8.60 -6.32 -12.37
CA ASN A 614 -9.21 -5.10 -11.85
C ASN A 614 -8.17 -4.06 -11.42
N SER A 615 -6.99 -4.50 -10.95
CA SER A 615 -5.81 -3.69 -10.62
C SER A 615 -4.55 -4.46 -10.99
N GLU A 616 -3.37 -3.89 -10.80
CA GLU A 616 -2.12 -4.61 -11.06
C GLU A 616 -1.92 -5.83 -10.14
N GLN A 617 -2.68 -5.92 -9.06
CA GLN A 617 -2.53 -6.95 -8.04
C GLN A 617 -3.77 -7.86 -7.88
N ASP A 618 -4.94 -7.48 -8.42
CA ASP A 618 -6.19 -8.21 -8.20
C ASP A 618 -6.76 -8.73 -9.52
N ASN A 619 -6.85 -10.06 -9.65
CA ASN A 619 -7.53 -10.72 -10.74
C ASN A 619 -8.89 -11.23 -10.26
N ALA A 620 -9.97 -10.71 -10.82
CA ALA A 620 -11.28 -11.34 -10.68
C ALA A 620 -11.36 -12.53 -11.63
N VAL A 621 -11.67 -13.71 -11.10
CA VAL A 621 -11.80 -14.96 -11.85
C VAL A 621 -13.25 -15.41 -11.78
N PHE A 622 -13.89 -15.52 -12.95
CA PHE A 622 -15.29 -15.91 -13.05
C PHE A 622 -15.40 -17.24 -13.79
N GLU A 623 -15.93 -18.27 -13.16
CA GLU A 623 -16.35 -19.47 -13.89
C GLU A 623 -17.54 -19.13 -14.77
N VAL A 624 -17.49 -19.52 -16.04
CA VAL A 624 -18.51 -19.18 -17.02
C VAL A 624 -18.90 -20.41 -17.85
N SER A 625 -20.12 -20.41 -18.38
CA SER A 625 -20.51 -21.45 -19.33
C SER A 625 -19.66 -21.37 -20.60
N VAL A 626 -19.56 -22.47 -21.31
CA VAL A 626 -18.88 -22.55 -22.62
C VAL A 626 -19.40 -21.47 -23.59
N ARG A 627 -20.69 -21.16 -23.54
CA ARG A 627 -21.33 -20.11 -24.37
C ARG A 627 -20.78 -18.73 -24.08
N VAL A 628 -20.70 -18.37 -22.80
CA VAL A 628 -20.14 -17.07 -22.36
C VAL A 628 -18.67 -17.01 -22.74
N ALA A 629 -17.89 -18.08 -22.47
CA ALA A 629 -16.47 -18.15 -22.79
C ALA A 629 -16.21 -17.92 -24.29
N LYS A 630 -16.88 -18.66 -25.13
CA LYS A 630 -16.73 -18.54 -26.59
C LYS A 630 -17.18 -17.16 -27.09
N THR A 631 -18.28 -16.60 -26.56
CA THR A 631 -18.75 -15.25 -26.91
C THR A 631 -17.75 -14.18 -26.49
N VAL A 632 -17.27 -14.20 -25.26
CA VAL A 632 -16.29 -13.22 -24.77
C VAL A 632 -14.97 -13.33 -25.56
N ASN A 633 -14.57 -14.57 -25.91
CA ASN A 633 -13.35 -14.76 -26.72
C ASN A 633 -13.50 -14.23 -28.16
N ALA A 634 -14.68 -14.39 -28.75
CA ALA A 634 -14.98 -13.86 -30.09
C ALA A 634 -15.08 -12.31 -30.12
N CYS A 635 -15.36 -11.68 -28.95
CA CYS A 635 -15.34 -10.23 -28.77
C CYS A 635 -13.91 -9.68 -28.70
N ASN A 636 -13.14 -9.87 -29.76
CA ASN A 636 -11.72 -9.54 -29.82
C ASN A 636 -11.41 -8.17 -30.47
N GLY A 637 -12.43 -7.42 -30.89
CA GLY A 637 -12.28 -6.13 -31.58
C GLY A 637 -12.07 -6.23 -33.07
N LEU A 638 -12.03 -7.43 -33.63
CA LEU A 638 -11.85 -7.69 -35.07
C LEU A 638 -13.16 -7.91 -35.82
N ARG A 639 -14.30 -7.93 -35.12
CA ARG A 639 -15.61 -8.30 -35.69
C ARG A 639 -16.70 -7.38 -35.17
N THR A 640 -17.67 -7.07 -36.03
CA THR A 640 -18.95 -6.49 -35.60
C THR A 640 -19.80 -7.53 -34.87
N MET A 641 -20.83 -7.12 -34.15
CA MET A 641 -21.77 -8.05 -33.49
C MET A 641 -22.36 -9.07 -34.50
N ALA A 642 -22.74 -8.64 -35.70
CA ALA A 642 -23.22 -9.55 -36.74
C ALA A 642 -22.17 -10.60 -37.13
N GLN A 643 -20.94 -10.21 -37.32
CA GLN A 643 -19.83 -11.10 -37.66
C GLN A 643 -19.44 -12.04 -36.50
N VAL A 644 -19.57 -11.60 -35.25
CA VAL A 644 -19.35 -12.48 -34.07
C VAL A 644 -20.41 -13.61 -34.08
N VAL A 645 -21.68 -13.30 -34.31
CA VAL A 645 -22.73 -14.33 -34.39
C VAL A 645 -22.47 -15.30 -35.55
N GLN A 646 -22.12 -14.80 -36.71
CA GLN A 646 -21.80 -15.62 -37.88
C GLN A 646 -20.62 -16.59 -37.61
N HIS A 647 -19.54 -16.06 -37.01
CA HIS A 647 -18.37 -16.86 -36.62
C HIS A 647 -18.73 -17.92 -35.59
N LEU A 648 -19.42 -17.59 -34.52
CA LEU A 648 -19.84 -18.55 -33.49
C LEU A 648 -20.79 -19.63 -34.04
N SER A 649 -21.69 -19.25 -34.94
CA SER A 649 -22.65 -20.18 -35.56
C SER A 649 -21.96 -21.16 -36.53
N SER A 650 -20.85 -20.77 -37.16
CA SER A 650 -20.08 -21.64 -38.05
C SER A 650 -19.13 -22.58 -37.31
N GLU A 651 -18.46 -22.05 -36.25
CA GLU A 651 -17.45 -22.81 -35.51
C GLU A 651 -18.02 -23.67 -34.39
N PHE A 652 -19.19 -23.32 -33.84
CA PHE A 652 -19.80 -24.00 -32.71
C PHE A 652 -21.27 -24.34 -33.01
N PRO A 653 -21.55 -25.36 -33.86
CA PRO A 653 -22.93 -25.70 -34.23
C PRO A 653 -23.86 -26.01 -33.04
N GLU A 654 -23.28 -26.55 -31.95
CA GLU A 654 -24.00 -26.94 -30.74
C GLU A 654 -24.61 -25.73 -29.98
N ILE A 655 -24.09 -24.52 -30.18
CA ILE A 655 -24.62 -23.30 -29.56
C ILE A 655 -25.46 -22.43 -30.52
N ARG A 656 -25.68 -22.91 -31.74
CA ARG A 656 -26.34 -22.16 -32.82
C ARG A 656 -27.75 -21.70 -32.49
N GLU A 657 -28.54 -22.51 -31.78
CA GLU A 657 -29.92 -22.15 -31.37
C GLU A 657 -29.91 -21.01 -30.32
N ASP A 658 -28.88 -20.93 -29.49
CA ASP A 658 -28.72 -19.94 -28.43
C ASP A 658 -28.26 -18.58 -28.98
N LEU A 659 -27.76 -18.53 -30.22
CA LEU A 659 -27.30 -17.31 -30.89
C LEU A 659 -28.42 -16.60 -31.66
N ARG A 660 -29.71 -16.94 -31.42
CA ARG A 660 -30.81 -16.13 -31.94
C ARG A 660 -30.66 -14.70 -31.50
N SER A 661 -30.96 -13.77 -32.39
CA SER A 661 -30.56 -12.36 -32.29
C SER A 661 -30.79 -11.70 -30.92
N HIS A 662 -31.97 -11.93 -30.30
CA HIS A 662 -32.27 -11.34 -28.99
C HIS A 662 -31.54 -12.00 -27.81
N VAL A 663 -31.23 -13.31 -27.89
CA VAL A 663 -30.48 -14.04 -26.85
C VAL A 663 -29.04 -13.59 -26.86
N PHE A 664 -28.43 -13.48 -28.04
CA PHE A 664 -27.05 -13.02 -28.19
C PHE A 664 -26.88 -11.57 -27.72
N VAL A 665 -27.77 -10.66 -28.13
CA VAL A 665 -27.74 -9.26 -27.66
C VAL A 665 -27.82 -9.19 -26.14
N SER A 666 -28.77 -9.95 -25.53
CA SER A 666 -28.90 -10.02 -24.10
C SER A 666 -27.66 -10.57 -23.39
N LEU A 667 -26.99 -11.59 -24.00
CA LEU A 667 -25.73 -12.13 -23.49
C LEU A 667 -24.60 -11.10 -23.52
N VAL A 668 -24.45 -10.37 -24.64
CA VAL A 668 -23.43 -9.31 -24.76
C VAL A 668 -23.71 -8.17 -23.80
N GLU A 669 -24.97 -7.78 -23.61
CA GLU A 669 -25.36 -6.76 -22.63
C GLU A 669 -25.04 -7.18 -21.19
N ARG A 670 -25.25 -8.43 -20.84
CA ARG A 670 -24.81 -8.96 -19.53
C ARG A 670 -23.29 -8.91 -19.38
N CYS A 671 -22.55 -9.39 -20.39
CA CYS A 671 -21.08 -9.31 -20.38
C CYS A 671 -20.58 -7.86 -20.26
N ARG A 672 -21.31 -6.90 -20.85
CA ARG A 672 -21.02 -5.47 -20.75
C ARG A 672 -21.34 -4.93 -19.35
N ALA A 673 -22.47 -5.33 -18.75
CA ALA A 673 -22.86 -4.93 -17.39
C ALA A 673 -21.86 -5.45 -16.35
N GLU A 674 -21.36 -6.70 -16.55
CA GLU A 674 -20.32 -7.31 -15.71
C GLU A 674 -18.90 -6.78 -16.02
N GLY A 675 -18.75 -5.81 -16.91
CA GLY A 675 -17.44 -5.22 -17.26
C GLY A 675 -16.51 -6.14 -18.05
N LEU A 676 -16.99 -7.24 -18.61
CA LEU A 676 -16.16 -8.18 -19.39
C LEU A 676 -15.93 -7.73 -20.83
N VAL A 677 -16.89 -6.99 -21.39
CA VAL A 677 -16.87 -6.51 -22.78
C VAL A 677 -17.21 -5.02 -22.82
N ALA A 678 -16.44 -4.26 -23.61
CA ALA A 678 -16.77 -2.89 -24.00
C ALA A 678 -17.31 -2.88 -25.43
N ILE A 679 -18.20 -1.96 -25.73
CA ILE A 679 -18.82 -1.82 -27.06
C ILE A 679 -18.36 -0.51 -27.68
N TYR A 680 -18.02 -0.54 -28.96
CA TYR A 680 -17.60 0.62 -29.74
C TYR A 680 -18.47 0.75 -30.98
N ARG A 681 -18.95 1.97 -31.27
CA ARG A 681 -19.70 2.30 -32.48
C ARG A 681 -18.80 2.99 -33.49
N PRO A 682 -18.66 2.47 -34.73
CA PRO A 682 -17.89 3.10 -35.76
C PRO A 682 -18.45 4.49 -36.08
N SER A 683 -17.59 5.50 -36.25
CA SER A 683 -18.03 6.83 -36.76
C SER A 683 -18.51 6.72 -38.20
N ARG A 684 -19.65 7.33 -38.55
CA ARG A 684 -20.32 7.23 -39.86
C ARG A 684 -19.43 7.53 -41.08
N LEU A 685 -18.28 8.14 -40.89
CA LEU A 685 -17.37 8.56 -41.99
C LEU A 685 -16.48 7.44 -42.59
N LYS A 686 -16.52 6.21 -42.10
CA LYS A 686 -15.63 5.10 -42.57
C LYS A 686 -16.30 3.72 -42.72
N MET A 687 -17.62 3.62 -42.71
CA MET A 687 -18.28 2.33 -42.96
C MET A 687 -17.97 1.73 -44.37
N SER A 688 -17.71 2.51 -45.37
CA SER A 688 -17.32 2.04 -46.71
C SER A 688 -15.97 1.33 -46.74
N ALA A 689 -14.96 1.81 -45.96
CA ALA A 689 -13.64 1.22 -45.98
C ALA A 689 -13.55 -0.15 -45.22
N VAL A 690 -14.43 -0.37 -44.25
CA VAL A 690 -14.48 -1.68 -43.53
C VAL A 690 -15.17 -2.76 -44.36
N ILE A 691 -16.14 -2.36 -45.18
CA ILE A 691 -16.82 -3.28 -46.10
C ILE A 691 -15.90 -3.68 -47.25
N GLU A 692 -15.15 -2.72 -47.84
CA GLU A 692 -14.20 -2.97 -48.93
C GLU A 692 -12.98 -3.81 -48.49
N ALA A 693 -12.49 -3.63 -47.23
CA ALA A 693 -11.39 -4.44 -46.71
C ALA A 693 -11.81 -5.91 -46.47
N ASN A 694 -13.06 -6.16 -46.06
CA ASN A 694 -13.57 -7.51 -45.83
C ASN A 694 -13.95 -8.23 -47.17
N GLU A 695 -14.34 -7.50 -48.19
CA GLU A 695 -14.60 -8.08 -49.53
C GLU A 695 -13.28 -8.49 -50.21
N SER A 696 -12.19 -7.71 -50.02
CA SER A 696 -10.87 -8.07 -50.56
C SER A 696 -10.22 -9.26 -49.81
N GLN A 697 -10.48 -9.44 -48.53
CA GLN A 697 -9.97 -10.56 -47.75
C GLN A 697 -10.73 -11.87 -48.05
N ALA A 698 -12.04 -11.80 -48.26
CA ALA A 698 -12.84 -12.93 -48.75
C ALA A 698 -12.49 -13.34 -50.17
N ALA A 699 -11.99 -12.44 -51.01
CA ALA A 699 -11.51 -12.72 -52.36
C ALA A 699 -10.11 -13.35 -52.38
N VAL A 700 -9.28 -13.11 -51.37
CA VAL A 700 -7.95 -13.72 -51.19
C VAL A 700 -8.03 -15.13 -50.57
N GLU A 701 -9.04 -15.41 -49.74
CA GLU A 701 -9.29 -16.76 -49.21
C GLU A 701 -10.04 -17.68 -50.19
N ALA A 702 -10.54 -17.15 -51.30
CA ALA A 702 -11.21 -17.91 -52.39
C ALA A 702 -10.28 -18.20 -53.58
N LEU A 703 -9.03 -17.78 -53.55
CA LEU A 703 -7.92 -18.12 -54.48
C LEU A 703 -6.88 -18.98 -53.77
#